data_3d87a9676df24592ea23e612bd90cf7b
#
_entry.id   3d87a9676df24592ea23e612bd90cf7b
#
_cell.length_a   1.000
_cell.length_b   1.000
_cell.length_c   1.000
_cell.angle_alpha   90.00
_cell.angle_beta   90.00
_cell.angle_gamma   90.00
#
_symmetry.space_group_name_H-M   'P 1'
#
loop_
_entity.id
_entity.type
_entity.pdbx_description
1 polymer ?
#
loop_
_entity_poly.entity_id
_entity_poly.type
_entity_poly.pdbx_seq_one_letter_code
_entity_poly.pdbx_strand_id
1 'polypeptide(L)'
;MEVRAAEDSAVVVDAGGVVLAWSDAAERLLGYGAAEVVGRPAGELLAGELPGSARRRVADGQRWAGEVALRRRDGDRVVVRLRGTPLVDAGPGRLWLVTGAAPADLAAPPEPGGAELWDLTLAQLPVPVAVYDRQARLVAANEVMARLMGRSEADMRGLTLWEIEPRPPFDEYDRLQREVLRTGKTVFHEGRGQSPGDTRERAWSMFLSPLKDGTGAVRGLSAAVFDTTEQYWARRRLAVLNDASLRIGSTLDVTRTAEELADVAVAGFADFVTVDLLESVALGDEPEQVLAGEPVTVRRTAQRSVLDGCPESVVPTGGTFLYPVGTPPAQTLAGGRGTRQRMEDPGMREWIRSSRARAETVSKYMIHSVMLVPLRARGVTLGLVHFLRHRTPEYFSADDLLLAEEIVARAAVSVDNARRYTRERRTALALQRSLLPERPPGLAAMEVAYRYLPAGSGADVGGDWFDVIPLSGARVALVVGDVVGHGIHASATMGRLRTAVRTLADVDLAPDELLTQLDDLVIRLDREEGPEVRGRTEDASGEVGATCVYAVYDPVSRRCTMARAGHPPPALVNPGGGVRLLDLPAGPPLGLGGLPFESVELELAEGSLLALYTDGLVEAADRDIEVGLALLQQALGGADGPLEETCDQVLRTVLADRSADDIVLMLARTSALDSAKVRTWQLPQDPAAVAGARKVAGTQLAVWGLTDTAFATELIVSELVTNAVRYGEPPIMLRLIRDATLICEVSDGSSTAPHLRRARVFDEGGRGLLLVAQISERWGSRQTATGKTIWAEQPLPMESSPGPADPPGEARSPVL
;
A
#
# COMPACT_ATOMS: atom_id res chain seq x y z
N MET A 1 12.56 -57.06 -41.29
CA MET A 1 12.47 -56.76 -39.84
C MET A 1 13.74 -57.34 -39.26
N GLU A 2 14.81 -56.54 -39.21
CA GLU A 2 16.10 -56.96 -38.68
C GLU A 2 16.06 -57.01 -37.18
N VAL A 3 16.27 -58.18 -36.62
CA VAL A 3 16.48 -58.43 -35.21
C VAL A 3 17.93 -58.13 -34.89
N ARG A 4 18.24 -56.93 -34.34
CA ARG A 4 19.60 -56.69 -33.79
C ARG A 4 19.66 -57.26 -32.39
N ALA A 5 20.70 -58.01 -32.13
CA ALA A 5 21.06 -58.50 -30.82
C ALA A 5 21.17 -57.32 -29.85
N ALA A 6 20.29 -57.27 -28.89
CA ALA A 6 20.35 -56.27 -27.82
C ALA A 6 21.23 -56.78 -26.69
N GLU A 7 22.34 -56.07 -26.45
CA GLU A 7 22.97 -56.08 -25.14
C GLU A 7 21.89 -55.75 -24.07
N ASP A 8 21.94 -56.40 -22.90
CA ASP A 8 20.94 -56.27 -21.86
C ASP A 8 20.72 -54.79 -21.45
N SER A 9 19.61 -54.19 -21.92
CA SER A 9 19.21 -52.84 -21.52
C SER A 9 18.66 -52.83 -20.12
N ALA A 10 19.07 -51.87 -19.29
CA ALA A 10 18.62 -51.74 -17.91
C ALA A 10 18.06 -50.33 -17.65
N VAL A 11 16.92 -50.29 -16.93
CA VAL A 11 16.20 -49.09 -16.54
C VAL A 11 15.75 -49.21 -15.10
N VAL A 12 15.87 -48.14 -14.33
CA VAL A 12 15.31 -48.11 -12.96
C VAL A 12 14.10 -47.18 -12.95
N VAL A 13 13.00 -47.66 -12.39
CA VAL A 13 11.78 -46.88 -12.24
C VAL A 13 11.32 -46.91 -10.78
N ASP A 14 10.66 -45.81 -10.34
CA ASP A 14 10.09 -45.74 -8.98
C ASP A 14 8.70 -46.42 -8.89
N ALA A 15 8.09 -46.38 -7.72
CA ALA A 15 6.75 -46.92 -7.46
C ALA A 15 5.64 -46.25 -8.31
N GLY A 16 5.82 -45.02 -8.73
CA GLY A 16 4.92 -44.27 -9.61
C GLY A 16 5.14 -44.52 -11.09
N GLY A 17 6.19 -45.36 -11.43
CA GLY A 17 6.56 -45.67 -12.80
C GLY A 17 7.43 -44.59 -13.47
N VAL A 18 8.01 -43.66 -12.70
CA VAL A 18 8.91 -42.63 -13.21
C VAL A 18 10.31 -43.21 -13.39
N VAL A 19 10.94 -42.92 -14.55
CA VAL A 19 12.30 -43.39 -14.86
C VAL A 19 13.31 -42.63 -14.00
N LEU A 20 14.12 -43.34 -13.22
CA LEU A 20 15.15 -42.75 -12.37
C LEU A 20 16.56 -42.94 -12.95
N ALA A 21 16.78 -44.02 -13.71
CA ALA A 21 18.05 -44.27 -14.36
C ALA A 21 17.84 -44.96 -15.72
N TRP A 22 18.74 -44.69 -16.67
CA TRP A 22 18.65 -45.07 -18.05
C TRP A 22 20.05 -45.51 -18.54
N SER A 23 20.20 -46.77 -18.97
CA SER A 23 21.48 -47.26 -19.44
C SER A 23 21.75 -46.91 -20.89
N ASP A 24 23.06 -46.87 -21.27
CA ASP A 24 23.48 -46.65 -22.65
C ASP A 24 22.93 -47.74 -23.61
N ALA A 25 22.71 -48.94 -23.11
CA ALA A 25 22.08 -50.02 -23.86
C ALA A 25 20.59 -49.75 -24.14
N ALA A 26 19.87 -49.13 -23.17
CA ALA A 26 18.49 -48.70 -23.38
C ALA A 26 18.42 -47.50 -24.36
N GLU A 27 19.39 -46.60 -24.30
CA GLU A 27 19.53 -45.50 -25.24
C GLU A 27 19.75 -46.05 -26.67
N ARG A 28 20.69 -46.99 -26.86
CA ARG A 28 20.91 -47.62 -28.18
C ARG A 28 19.66 -48.38 -28.66
N LEU A 29 18.90 -49.00 -27.77
CA LEU A 29 17.72 -49.78 -28.12
C LEU A 29 16.55 -48.91 -28.57
N LEU A 30 16.29 -47.82 -27.84
CA LEU A 30 15.10 -46.98 -28.04
C LEU A 30 15.37 -45.61 -28.67
N GLY A 31 16.66 -45.20 -28.71
CA GLY A 31 17.08 -43.95 -29.35
C GLY A 31 16.84 -42.69 -28.52
N TYR A 32 16.37 -42.82 -27.28
CA TYR A 32 16.21 -41.70 -26.34
C TYR A 32 17.45 -41.59 -25.45
N GLY A 33 18.02 -40.41 -25.32
CA GLY A 33 19.07 -40.11 -24.34
C GLY A 33 18.56 -40.07 -22.91
N ALA A 34 19.44 -40.31 -21.95
CA ALA A 34 19.07 -40.30 -20.54
C ALA A 34 18.41 -38.98 -20.10
N ALA A 35 18.90 -37.83 -20.61
CA ALA A 35 18.34 -36.52 -20.32
C ALA A 35 16.90 -36.31 -20.84
N GLU A 36 16.47 -37.12 -21.80
CA GLU A 36 15.14 -37.01 -22.38
C GLU A 36 14.10 -37.89 -21.67
N VAL A 37 14.54 -38.87 -20.87
CA VAL A 37 13.67 -39.92 -20.31
C VAL A 37 13.68 -39.93 -18.78
N VAL A 38 14.77 -39.60 -18.15
CA VAL A 38 14.88 -39.56 -16.69
C VAL A 38 13.93 -38.47 -16.14
N GLY A 39 13.17 -38.81 -15.13
CA GLY A 39 12.14 -37.93 -14.55
C GLY A 39 10.77 -38.01 -15.25
N ARG A 40 10.64 -38.80 -16.34
CA ARG A 40 9.36 -38.99 -17.05
C ARG A 40 8.73 -40.35 -16.73
N PRO A 41 7.41 -40.49 -16.89
CA PRO A 41 6.72 -41.78 -16.74
C PRO A 41 7.19 -42.78 -17.79
N ALA A 42 7.67 -43.94 -17.36
CA ALA A 42 8.05 -45.04 -18.27
C ALA A 42 6.87 -45.50 -19.15
N GLY A 43 5.64 -45.24 -18.75
CA GLY A 43 4.45 -45.49 -19.54
C GLY A 43 4.43 -44.78 -20.90
N GLU A 44 5.12 -43.65 -21.03
CA GLU A 44 5.24 -42.92 -22.32
C GLU A 44 6.05 -43.67 -23.35
N LEU A 45 6.92 -44.58 -22.94
CA LEU A 45 7.73 -45.43 -23.79
C LEU A 45 6.98 -46.66 -24.28
N LEU A 46 5.83 -46.96 -23.75
CA LEU A 46 5.01 -48.09 -24.15
C LEU A 46 4.30 -47.80 -25.49
N ALA A 47 4.36 -48.71 -26.41
CA ALA A 47 3.61 -48.67 -27.66
C ALA A 47 2.21 -49.32 -27.53
N GLY A 48 1.86 -49.78 -26.34
CA GLY A 48 0.60 -50.42 -25.99
C GLY A 48 0.48 -50.56 -24.47
N GLU A 49 -0.53 -51.27 -23.98
CA GLU A 49 -0.70 -51.54 -22.57
C GLU A 49 0.20 -52.66 -22.07
N LEU A 50 0.73 -52.52 -20.85
CA LEU A 50 1.41 -53.63 -20.17
C LEU A 50 0.47 -54.85 -20.06
N PRO A 51 0.97 -56.10 -20.29
CA PRO A 51 0.17 -57.31 -20.10
C PRO A 51 -0.52 -57.33 -18.70
N GLY A 52 -1.79 -57.73 -18.65
CA GLY A 52 -2.57 -57.71 -17.43
C GLY A 52 -1.96 -58.56 -16.29
N SER A 53 -1.17 -59.58 -16.63
CA SER A 53 -0.38 -60.38 -15.66
C SER A 53 0.80 -59.56 -15.09
N ALA A 54 1.46 -58.74 -15.90
CA ALA A 54 2.53 -57.89 -15.49
C ALA A 54 2.03 -56.78 -14.58
N ARG A 55 0.93 -56.09 -14.94
CA ARG A 55 0.30 -55.07 -14.08
C ARG A 55 -0.05 -55.57 -12.67
N ARG A 56 -0.66 -56.74 -12.58
CA ARG A 56 -1.03 -57.36 -11.27
C ARG A 56 0.23 -57.64 -10.44
N ARG A 57 1.26 -58.22 -11.03
CA ARG A 57 2.50 -58.54 -10.32
C ARG A 57 3.28 -57.28 -9.90
N VAL A 58 3.26 -56.21 -10.71
CA VAL A 58 3.84 -54.93 -10.32
C VAL A 58 3.09 -54.35 -9.11
N ALA A 59 1.76 -54.35 -9.14
CA ALA A 59 0.93 -53.89 -8.00
C ALA A 59 1.22 -54.70 -6.71
N ASP A 60 1.39 -56.02 -6.84
CA ASP A 60 1.69 -56.92 -5.72
C ASP A 60 3.18 -56.93 -5.29
N GLY A 61 4.03 -56.15 -5.96
CA GLY A 61 5.48 -56.06 -5.67
C GLY A 61 6.27 -57.33 -6.08
N GLN A 62 5.72 -58.16 -6.95
CA GLN A 62 6.32 -59.41 -7.39
C GLN A 62 7.10 -59.26 -8.70
N ARG A 63 8.17 -60.04 -8.85
CA ARG A 63 8.90 -60.12 -10.10
C ARG A 63 7.98 -60.50 -11.24
N TRP A 64 8.17 -59.85 -12.38
CA TRP A 64 7.41 -60.14 -13.58
C TRP A 64 8.33 -60.22 -14.80
N ALA A 65 7.89 -60.96 -15.83
CA ALA A 65 8.55 -61.00 -17.12
C ALA A 65 7.47 -61.14 -18.19
N GLY A 66 7.69 -60.48 -19.32
CA GLY A 66 6.76 -60.57 -20.44
C GLY A 66 7.24 -59.78 -21.65
N GLU A 67 6.62 -60.03 -22.78
CA GLU A 67 6.88 -59.27 -24.01
C GLU A 67 6.10 -57.96 -23.99
N VAL A 68 6.78 -56.85 -24.26
CA VAL A 68 6.23 -55.52 -24.21
C VAL A 68 6.64 -54.78 -25.49
N ALA A 69 5.69 -54.15 -26.12
CA ALA A 69 5.91 -53.28 -27.26
C ALA A 69 6.33 -51.88 -26.77
N LEU A 70 7.52 -51.46 -27.13
CA LEU A 70 8.06 -50.15 -26.81
C LEU A 70 8.10 -49.27 -28.05
N ARG A 71 8.05 -47.96 -27.88
CA ARG A 71 8.15 -46.96 -28.93
C ARG A 71 9.57 -46.40 -28.96
N ARG A 72 10.17 -46.43 -30.12
CA ARG A 72 11.44 -45.78 -30.40
C ARG A 72 11.26 -44.27 -30.66
N ARG A 73 12.33 -43.52 -30.56
CA ARG A 73 12.37 -42.06 -30.83
C ARG A 73 11.99 -41.74 -32.29
N ASP A 74 12.33 -42.61 -33.24
CA ASP A 74 11.95 -42.47 -34.63
C ASP A 74 10.48 -42.81 -34.94
N GLY A 75 9.72 -43.20 -33.91
CA GLY A 75 8.31 -43.58 -34.03
C GLY A 75 8.05 -45.06 -34.25
N ASP A 76 9.08 -45.85 -34.55
CA ASP A 76 8.96 -47.30 -34.75
C ASP A 76 8.62 -48.04 -33.45
N ARG A 77 8.03 -49.23 -33.63
CA ARG A 77 7.71 -50.13 -32.50
C ARG A 77 8.70 -51.28 -32.48
N VAL A 78 9.25 -51.50 -31.29
CA VAL A 78 10.10 -52.68 -31.00
C VAL A 78 9.43 -53.52 -29.93
N VAL A 79 9.34 -54.80 -30.12
CA VAL A 79 8.89 -55.74 -29.10
C VAL A 79 10.12 -56.29 -28.36
N VAL A 80 10.13 -56.09 -27.04
CA VAL A 80 11.24 -56.50 -26.16
C VAL A 80 10.68 -57.36 -25.05
N ARG A 81 11.42 -58.39 -24.71
CA ARG A 81 11.10 -59.20 -23.52
C ARG A 81 11.67 -58.49 -22.30
N LEU A 82 10.79 -57.88 -21.52
CA LEU A 82 11.14 -57.18 -20.28
C LEU A 82 11.03 -58.09 -19.05
N ARG A 83 11.92 -57.88 -18.09
CA ARG A 83 11.92 -58.50 -16.78
C ARG A 83 11.94 -57.35 -15.75
N GLY A 84 10.94 -57.22 -14.92
CA GLY A 84 10.92 -56.31 -13.79
C GLY A 84 11.25 -57.01 -12.47
N THR A 85 12.24 -56.51 -11.77
CA THR A 85 12.69 -57.03 -10.47
C THR A 85 12.61 -55.91 -9.46
N PRO A 86 11.88 -56.06 -8.33
CA PRO A 86 11.89 -55.07 -7.26
C PRO A 86 13.28 -55.04 -6.60
N LEU A 87 13.88 -53.86 -6.50
CA LEU A 87 15.18 -53.65 -5.87
C LEU A 87 15.08 -53.44 -4.37
N VAL A 88 13.91 -52.95 -3.89
CA VAL A 88 13.66 -52.67 -2.47
C VAL A 88 12.22 -53.01 -2.13
N ASP A 89 12.00 -53.73 -1.05
CA ASP A 89 10.72 -54.25 -0.62
C ASP A 89 10.26 -53.58 0.69
N ALA A 90 9.96 -52.25 0.67
CA ALA A 90 9.25 -51.62 1.80
C ALA A 90 8.78 -50.20 1.53
N GLY A 91 7.48 -49.92 1.64
CA GLY A 91 6.92 -48.59 1.76
C GLY A 91 6.71 -47.80 0.46
N PRO A 92 6.44 -46.48 0.55
CA PRO A 92 6.14 -45.62 -0.63
C PRO A 92 7.34 -45.41 -1.58
N GLY A 93 8.49 -46.05 -1.31
CA GLY A 93 9.72 -45.92 -2.10
C GLY A 93 10.14 -47.17 -2.88
N ARG A 94 9.20 -48.01 -3.33
CA ARG A 94 9.54 -49.23 -4.10
C ARG A 94 10.19 -48.88 -5.44
N LEU A 95 11.42 -49.42 -5.68
CA LEU A 95 12.16 -49.25 -6.92
C LEU A 95 12.13 -50.55 -7.73
N TRP A 96 12.07 -50.41 -9.04
CA TRP A 96 12.07 -51.51 -9.98
C TRP A 96 13.27 -51.42 -10.91
N LEU A 97 14.04 -52.48 -11.02
CA LEU A 97 14.96 -52.69 -12.11
C LEU A 97 14.22 -53.40 -13.24
N VAL A 98 14.13 -52.76 -14.39
CA VAL A 98 13.55 -53.32 -15.60
C VAL A 98 14.68 -53.60 -16.58
N THR A 99 14.89 -54.86 -16.89
CA THR A 99 15.88 -55.32 -17.88
C THR A 99 15.19 -55.85 -19.11
N GLY A 100 15.74 -55.56 -20.30
CA GLY A 100 15.23 -56.01 -21.58
C GLY A 100 16.27 -56.73 -22.41
N ALA A 101 15.85 -57.85 -23.00
CA ALA A 101 16.63 -58.58 -23.99
C ALA A 101 15.82 -58.75 -25.28
N ALA A 102 16.44 -58.64 -26.45
CA ALA A 102 15.78 -59.00 -27.71
C ALA A 102 15.56 -60.50 -27.75
N PRO A 103 14.49 -60.97 -28.42
CA PRO A 103 14.30 -62.42 -28.61
C PRO A 103 15.48 -62.96 -29.43
N ALA A 104 16.33 -63.74 -28.77
CA ALA A 104 17.44 -64.40 -29.42
C ALA A 104 16.98 -65.64 -30.16
N ASP A 105 17.49 -65.84 -31.39
CA ASP A 105 17.39 -67.09 -32.13
C ASP A 105 18.01 -68.23 -31.35
N LEU A 106 17.35 -69.34 -31.40
CA LEU A 106 17.62 -70.65 -30.78
C LEU A 106 19.04 -71.15 -30.89
N ALA A 107 19.87 -70.96 -29.94
CA ALA A 107 20.82 -71.91 -29.38
C ALA A 107 21.21 -71.37 -27.97
N ALA A 108 20.63 -71.95 -26.94
CA ALA A 108 20.95 -71.58 -25.56
C ALA A 108 22.42 -71.94 -25.25
N PRO A 109 23.30 -70.96 -24.99
CA PRO A 109 24.45 -71.23 -24.14
C PRO A 109 23.95 -71.68 -22.77
N PRO A 110 24.73 -72.49 -22.04
CA PRO A 110 24.33 -72.92 -20.70
C PRO A 110 23.93 -71.71 -19.86
N GLU A 111 22.76 -71.74 -19.21
CA GLU A 111 22.27 -70.64 -18.34
C GLU A 111 23.41 -70.30 -17.40
N PRO A 112 23.86 -69.01 -17.37
CA PRO A 112 24.88 -68.62 -16.42
C PRO A 112 24.31 -68.92 -15.01
N GLY A 113 25.14 -69.55 -14.16
CA GLY A 113 24.77 -69.90 -12.78
C GLY A 113 24.25 -68.60 -12.08
N GLY A 114 23.33 -68.74 -11.12
CA GLY A 114 22.70 -67.54 -10.49
C GLY A 114 23.70 -66.51 -9.96
N ALA A 115 24.96 -66.89 -9.71
CA ALA A 115 26.06 -65.98 -9.34
C ALA A 115 26.57 -65.13 -10.53
N GLU A 116 26.75 -65.73 -11.71
CA GLU A 116 27.14 -64.96 -12.92
C GLU A 116 26.09 -63.94 -13.33
N LEU A 117 24.80 -64.27 -13.25
CA LEU A 117 23.70 -63.31 -13.50
C LEU A 117 23.69 -62.19 -12.51
N TRP A 118 24.04 -62.44 -11.27
CA TRP A 118 24.14 -61.40 -10.25
C TRP A 118 25.29 -60.43 -10.47
N ASP A 119 26.44 -60.95 -10.83
CA ASP A 119 27.64 -60.15 -11.15
C ASP A 119 27.40 -59.28 -12.40
N LEU A 120 26.80 -59.85 -13.45
CA LEU A 120 26.38 -59.10 -14.64
C LEU A 120 25.35 -58.03 -14.35
N THR A 121 24.35 -58.33 -13.49
CA THR A 121 23.32 -57.38 -13.06
C THR A 121 23.94 -56.23 -12.32
N LEU A 122 24.80 -56.50 -11.31
CA LEU A 122 25.50 -55.47 -10.56
C LEU A 122 26.37 -54.60 -11.44
N ALA A 123 27.13 -55.17 -12.34
CA ALA A 123 28.03 -54.42 -13.26
C ALA A 123 27.28 -53.51 -14.22
N GLN A 124 26.10 -53.91 -14.67
CA GLN A 124 25.30 -53.17 -15.70
C GLN A 124 24.26 -52.22 -15.13
N LEU A 125 24.07 -52.15 -13.81
CA LEU A 125 23.17 -51.18 -13.22
C LEU A 125 23.60 -49.74 -13.47
N PRO A 126 22.76 -48.89 -14.05
CA PRO A 126 23.10 -47.48 -14.36
C PRO A 126 23.05 -46.57 -13.12
N VAL A 127 22.96 -47.11 -11.94
CA VAL A 127 22.96 -46.39 -10.65
C VAL A 127 24.14 -46.84 -9.83
N PRO A 128 24.79 -45.96 -9.04
CA PRO A 128 25.80 -46.34 -8.07
C PRO A 128 25.23 -47.37 -7.06
N VAL A 129 25.76 -48.58 -7.05
CA VAL A 129 25.36 -49.61 -6.09
C VAL A 129 26.60 -50.21 -5.47
N ALA A 130 26.54 -50.38 -4.15
CA ALA A 130 27.54 -51.10 -3.36
C ALA A 130 26.90 -52.10 -2.41
N VAL A 131 27.60 -53.18 -2.14
CA VAL A 131 27.22 -54.23 -1.23
C VAL A 131 28.25 -54.29 -0.12
N TYR A 132 27.79 -54.32 1.13
CA TYR A 132 28.63 -54.40 2.32
C TYR A 132 28.28 -55.64 3.15
N ASP A 133 29.28 -56.19 3.85
CA ASP A 133 29.12 -57.30 4.74
C ASP A 133 28.50 -56.88 6.12
N ARG A 134 28.41 -57.81 7.06
CA ARG A 134 27.90 -57.55 8.43
C ARG A 134 28.77 -56.59 9.24
N GLN A 135 30.00 -56.38 8.86
CA GLN A 135 30.97 -55.47 9.48
C GLN A 135 31.00 -54.12 8.79
N ALA A 136 30.03 -53.84 7.86
CA ALA A 136 29.97 -52.66 7.00
C ALA A 136 31.21 -52.48 6.11
N ARG A 137 31.88 -53.61 5.75
CA ARG A 137 33.01 -53.61 4.80
C ARG A 137 32.51 -53.88 3.39
N LEU A 138 33.06 -53.15 2.44
CA LEU A 138 32.67 -53.27 1.03
C LEU A 138 33.00 -54.67 0.49
N VAL A 139 32.01 -55.35 -0.03
CA VAL A 139 32.11 -56.63 -0.72
C VAL A 139 32.17 -56.47 -2.22
N ALA A 140 31.30 -55.64 -2.77
CA ALA A 140 31.22 -55.40 -4.20
C ALA A 140 30.65 -53.98 -4.48
N ALA A 141 31.12 -53.37 -5.54
CA ALA A 141 30.58 -52.09 -6.07
C ALA A 141 30.59 -52.16 -7.60
N ASN A 142 29.56 -51.54 -8.20
CA ASN A 142 29.56 -51.42 -9.63
C ASN A 142 30.48 -50.29 -10.11
N GLU A 143 30.73 -50.24 -11.45
CA GLU A 143 31.59 -49.21 -12.06
C GLU A 143 31.07 -47.79 -11.84
N VAL A 144 29.74 -47.62 -11.75
CA VAL A 144 29.11 -46.32 -11.51
C VAL A 144 29.42 -45.83 -10.07
N MET A 145 29.40 -46.72 -9.08
CA MET A 145 29.82 -46.43 -7.71
C MET A 145 31.31 -46.11 -7.62
N ALA A 146 32.14 -46.90 -8.32
CA ALA A 146 33.59 -46.66 -8.37
C ALA A 146 33.92 -45.28 -8.94
N ARG A 147 33.24 -44.86 -10.01
CA ARG A 147 33.36 -43.50 -10.57
C ARG A 147 32.88 -42.42 -9.59
N LEU A 148 31.75 -42.64 -8.91
CA LEU A 148 31.23 -41.71 -7.91
C LEU A 148 32.23 -41.49 -6.77
N MET A 149 32.87 -42.56 -6.31
CA MET A 149 33.86 -42.55 -5.23
C MET A 149 35.27 -42.13 -5.71
N GLY A 150 35.50 -42.01 -7.03
CA GLY A 150 36.80 -41.66 -7.60
C GLY A 150 37.89 -42.73 -7.31
N ARG A 151 37.53 -43.98 -6.98
CA ARG A 151 38.42 -45.09 -6.65
C ARG A 151 37.91 -46.37 -7.30
N SER A 152 38.84 -47.26 -7.65
CA SER A 152 38.46 -48.58 -8.16
C SER A 152 37.80 -49.41 -7.10
N GLU A 153 36.95 -50.36 -7.52
CA GLU A 153 36.34 -51.32 -6.56
C GLU A 153 37.42 -52.09 -5.79
N ALA A 154 38.51 -52.48 -6.45
CA ALA A 154 39.61 -53.26 -5.84
C ALA A 154 40.28 -52.48 -4.69
N ASP A 155 40.40 -51.13 -4.83
CA ASP A 155 41.00 -50.28 -3.78
C ASP A 155 40.06 -50.07 -2.60
N MET A 156 38.78 -50.24 -2.80
CA MET A 156 37.74 -50.00 -1.79
C MET A 156 37.33 -51.34 -1.08
N ARG A 157 37.52 -52.48 -1.73
CA ARG A 157 37.07 -53.80 -1.20
C ARG A 157 37.69 -54.10 0.16
N GLY A 158 36.84 -54.51 1.11
CA GLY A 158 37.23 -54.83 2.48
C GLY A 158 37.34 -53.62 3.43
N LEU A 159 37.20 -52.40 2.93
CA LEU A 159 37.20 -51.18 3.72
C LEU A 159 35.77 -50.77 4.11
N THR A 160 35.60 -50.10 5.25
CA THR A 160 34.35 -49.40 5.62
C THR A 160 34.24 -48.12 4.85
N LEU A 161 33.03 -47.53 4.80
CA LEU A 161 32.81 -46.27 4.06
C LEU A 161 33.66 -45.12 4.63
N TRP A 162 33.85 -45.07 5.98
CA TRP A 162 34.72 -44.09 6.62
C TRP A 162 36.23 -44.31 6.32
N GLU A 163 36.68 -45.57 6.18
CA GLU A 163 38.07 -45.87 5.76
C GLU A 163 38.30 -45.51 4.29
N ILE A 164 37.27 -45.56 3.45
CA ILE A 164 37.34 -45.17 2.05
C ILE A 164 37.45 -43.63 1.94
N GLU A 165 36.60 -42.88 2.66
CA GLU A 165 36.51 -41.41 2.60
C GLU A 165 36.36 -40.82 4.02
N PRO A 166 37.47 -40.46 4.72
CA PRO A 166 37.43 -39.97 6.10
C PRO A 166 37.15 -38.47 6.20
N ARG A 167 36.02 -37.99 5.65
CA ARG A 167 35.53 -36.61 5.75
C ARG A 167 34.01 -36.57 5.85
N PRO A 168 33.42 -35.55 6.47
CA PRO A 168 31.97 -35.31 6.40
C PRO A 168 31.45 -35.19 4.97
N PRO A 169 30.23 -35.71 4.65
CA PRO A 169 29.30 -36.39 5.56
C PRO A 169 29.42 -37.90 5.64
N PHE A 170 30.56 -38.52 5.23
CA PHE A 170 30.73 -39.96 5.15
C PHE A 170 30.71 -40.63 6.52
N ASP A 171 31.02 -39.94 7.61
CA ASP A 171 30.82 -40.41 8.99
C ASP A 171 29.32 -40.67 9.33
N GLU A 172 28.46 -39.81 8.83
CA GLU A 172 27.02 -40.01 8.98
C GLU A 172 26.52 -41.18 8.16
N TYR A 173 26.99 -41.32 6.91
CA TYR A 173 26.59 -42.43 6.05
C TYR A 173 27.10 -43.81 6.62
N ASP A 174 28.30 -43.86 7.15
CA ASP A 174 28.84 -45.07 7.83
C ASP A 174 27.97 -45.45 9.07
N ARG A 175 27.55 -44.47 9.82
CA ARG A 175 26.63 -44.63 10.95
C ARG A 175 25.27 -45.18 10.51
N LEU A 176 24.68 -44.66 9.45
CA LEU A 176 23.42 -45.15 8.88
C LEU A 176 23.54 -46.58 8.38
N GLN A 177 24.64 -46.95 7.73
CA GLN A 177 24.92 -48.37 7.36
C GLN A 177 24.91 -49.29 8.57
N ARG A 178 25.60 -48.95 9.67
CA ARG A 178 25.61 -49.72 10.92
C ARG A 178 24.23 -49.84 11.57
N GLU A 179 23.42 -48.76 11.44
CA GLU A 179 22.05 -48.81 11.91
C GLU A 179 21.19 -49.83 11.14
N VAL A 180 21.29 -49.85 9.81
CA VAL A 180 20.60 -50.84 8.97
C VAL A 180 21.02 -52.26 9.33
N LEU A 181 22.32 -52.50 9.49
CA LEU A 181 22.83 -53.81 9.87
C LEU A 181 22.33 -54.26 11.25
N ARG A 182 22.21 -53.35 12.21
CA ARG A 182 21.73 -53.62 13.56
C ARG A 182 20.21 -53.83 13.62
N THR A 183 19.43 -52.98 12.91
CA THR A 183 17.97 -52.99 13.01
C THR A 183 17.29 -53.91 12.01
N GLY A 184 17.96 -54.25 10.92
CA GLY A 184 17.40 -55.02 9.81
C GLY A 184 16.27 -54.24 9.06
N LYS A 185 16.22 -52.91 9.20
CA LYS A 185 15.26 -52.05 8.53
C LYS A 185 15.96 -51.25 7.45
N THR A 186 15.28 -51.02 6.33
CA THR A 186 15.75 -50.12 5.26
C THR A 186 15.74 -48.69 5.76
N VAL A 187 16.79 -47.92 5.42
CA VAL A 187 16.91 -46.49 5.67
C VAL A 187 16.96 -45.79 4.34
N PHE A 188 16.13 -44.74 4.22
CA PHE A 188 16.20 -43.77 3.16
C PHE A 188 16.78 -42.47 3.74
N HIS A 189 17.79 -41.93 3.07
CA HIS A 189 18.44 -40.69 3.47
C HIS A 189 18.64 -39.77 2.28
N GLU A 190 18.27 -38.49 2.44
CA GLU A 190 18.57 -37.44 1.49
C GLU A 190 19.67 -36.57 2.07
N GLY A 191 20.72 -36.34 1.31
CA GLY A 191 21.85 -35.54 1.72
C GLY A 191 22.37 -34.66 0.59
N ARG A 192 23.18 -33.68 0.96
CA ARG A 192 23.94 -32.86 0.01
C ARG A 192 25.43 -33.02 0.32
N GLY A 193 26.23 -32.96 -0.70
CA GLY A 193 27.68 -33.02 -0.54
C GLY A 193 28.38 -33.20 -1.84
N GLN A 194 29.70 -33.04 -1.77
CA GLN A 194 30.61 -33.32 -2.87
C GLN A 194 31.04 -34.79 -2.83
N SER A 195 30.83 -35.52 -3.91
CA SER A 195 31.37 -36.85 -4.03
C SER A 195 32.88 -36.81 -4.24
N PRO A 196 33.62 -37.85 -3.82
CA PRO A 196 35.09 -37.89 -4.03
C PRO A 196 35.49 -37.80 -5.51
N GLY A 197 34.66 -38.29 -6.41
CA GLY A 197 34.87 -38.27 -7.85
C GLY A 197 34.40 -37.03 -8.58
N ASP A 198 33.83 -36.04 -7.89
CA ASP A 198 33.29 -34.80 -8.49
C ASP A 198 33.69 -33.57 -7.67
N THR A 199 33.90 -32.48 -8.34
CA THR A 199 34.20 -31.18 -7.75
C THR A 199 32.95 -30.35 -7.41
N ARG A 200 31.77 -30.82 -7.80
CA ARG A 200 30.49 -30.10 -7.63
C ARG A 200 29.72 -30.67 -6.45
N GLU A 201 29.08 -29.79 -5.68
CA GLU A 201 28.08 -30.19 -4.70
C GLU A 201 26.81 -30.70 -5.43
N ARG A 202 26.34 -31.90 -4.99
CA ARG A 202 25.13 -32.50 -5.55
C ARG A 202 24.16 -32.89 -4.42
N ALA A 203 22.91 -33.08 -4.76
CA ALA A 203 21.93 -33.67 -3.88
C ALA A 203 21.81 -35.18 -4.19
N TRP A 204 21.80 -35.98 -3.15
CA TRP A 204 21.79 -37.44 -3.23
C TRP A 204 20.62 -38.01 -2.46
N SER A 205 19.94 -38.97 -3.07
CA SER A 205 19.03 -39.85 -2.34
C SER A 205 19.68 -41.25 -2.21
N MET A 206 19.85 -41.70 -0.99
CA MET A 206 20.51 -42.93 -0.68
C MET A 206 19.52 -43.92 -0.05
N PHE A 207 19.48 -45.15 -0.60
CA PHE A 207 18.73 -46.27 -0.08
C PHE A 207 19.69 -47.31 0.49
N LEU A 208 19.60 -47.54 1.79
CA LEU A 208 20.36 -48.53 2.50
C LEU A 208 19.43 -49.69 2.89
N SER A 209 19.57 -50.83 2.26
CA SER A 209 18.66 -51.96 2.46
C SER A 209 19.38 -53.19 3.01
N PRO A 210 18.85 -53.86 4.05
CA PRO A 210 19.46 -55.07 4.62
C PRO A 210 19.33 -56.26 3.67
N LEU A 211 20.40 -56.97 3.46
CA LEU A 211 20.42 -58.24 2.76
C LEU A 211 20.18 -59.39 3.78
N LYS A 212 19.04 -60.05 3.65
CA LYS A 212 18.61 -61.12 4.56
C LYS A 212 18.69 -62.47 3.87
N ASP A 213 19.10 -63.47 4.62
CA ASP A 213 19.05 -64.87 4.16
C ASP A 213 17.64 -65.49 4.29
N GLY A 214 17.49 -66.71 3.87
CA GLY A 214 16.24 -67.49 3.94
C GLY A 214 15.63 -67.63 5.34
N THR A 215 16.40 -67.37 6.40
CA THR A 215 15.95 -67.39 7.81
C THR A 215 15.60 -66.03 8.32
N GLY A 216 15.77 -64.97 7.51
CA GLY A 216 15.52 -63.57 7.88
C GLY A 216 16.71 -62.90 8.60
N ALA A 217 17.86 -63.63 8.77
CA ALA A 217 19.05 -63.04 9.39
C ALA A 217 19.76 -62.06 8.42
N VAL A 218 20.15 -60.92 8.94
CA VAL A 218 20.90 -59.89 8.13
C VAL A 218 22.30 -60.40 7.88
N ARG A 219 22.68 -60.50 6.60
CA ARG A 219 24.00 -60.95 6.13
C ARG A 219 24.87 -59.80 5.62
N GLY A 220 24.27 -58.67 5.33
CA GLY A 220 24.94 -57.50 4.84
C GLY A 220 23.93 -56.43 4.51
N LEU A 221 24.33 -55.42 3.79
CA LEU A 221 23.45 -54.41 3.25
C LEU A 221 23.80 -54.04 1.81
N SER A 222 22.84 -53.57 1.05
CA SER A 222 23.06 -52.91 -0.22
C SER A 222 22.82 -51.38 -0.10
N ALA A 223 23.69 -50.58 -0.68
CA ALA A 223 23.55 -49.16 -0.80
C ALA A 223 23.30 -48.78 -2.27
N ALA A 224 22.23 -48.13 -2.58
CA ALA A 224 21.97 -47.54 -3.90
C ALA A 224 21.87 -46.01 -3.75
N VAL A 225 22.59 -45.29 -4.58
CA VAL A 225 22.68 -43.82 -4.51
C VAL A 225 22.14 -43.22 -5.83
N PHE A 226 21.29 -42.22 -5.71
CA PHE A 226 20.71 -41.56 -6.85
C PHE A 226 21.08 -40.07 -6.82
N ASP A 227 21.52 -39.53 -7.96
CA ASP A 227 21.66 -38.09 -8.14
C ASP A 227 20.27 -37.47 -8.27
N THR A 228 19.88 -36.73 -7.28
CA THR A 228 18.59 -36.02 -7.24
C THR A 228 18.76 -34.50 -7.28
N THR A 229 19.91 -34.03 -7.80
CA THR A 229 20.29 -32.62 -7.83
C THR A 229 19.25 -31.77 -8.56
N GLU A 230 18.81 -32.19 -9.74
CA GLU A 230 17.81 -31.44 -10.52
C GLU A 230 16.46 -31.36 -9.80
N GLN A 231 15.98 -32.49 -9.23
CA GLN A 231 14.71 -32.53 -8.49
C GLN A 231 14.79 -31.70 -7.22
N TYR A 232 15.93 -31.74 -6.52
CA TYR A 232 16.17 -30.94 -5.31
C TYR A 232 16.09 -29.44 -5.63
N TRP A 233 16.82 -29.00 -6.66
CA TRP A 233 16.81 -27.59 -7.06
C TRP A 233 15.47 -27.16 -7.61
N ALA A 234 14.78 -28.01 -8.38
CA ALA A 234 13.42 -27.71 -8.85
C ALA A 234 12.44 -27.53 -7.71
N ARG A 235 12.45 -28.44 -6.69
CA ARG A 235 11.61 -28.32 -5.49
C ARG A 235 11.93 -27.07 -4.68
N ARG A 236 13.22 -26.78 -4.50
CA ARG A 236 13.68 -25.57 -3.79
C ARG A 236 13.25 -24.32 -4.51
N ARG A 237 13.38 -24.28 -5.83
CA ARG A 237 12.91 -23.16 -6.66
C ARG A 237 11.42 -22.94 -6.51
N LEU A 238 10.62 -23.99 -6.60
CA LEU A 238 9.18 -23.90 -6.39
C LEU A 238 8.82 -23.41 -4.98
N ALA A 239 9.54 -23.89 -3.95
CA ALA A 239 9.32 -23.45 -2.58
C ALA A 239 9.60 -21.94 -2.40
N VAL A 240 10.71 -21.45 -2.95
CA VAL A 240 11.07 -20.02 -2.90
C VAL A 240 10.08 -19.17 -3.69
N LEU A 241 9.62 -19.62 -4.87
CA LEU A 241 8.62 -18.90 -5.65
C LEU A 241 7.24 -18.86 -4.97
N ASN A 242 6.87 -19.96 -4.29
CA ASN A 242 5.63 -19.99 -3.51
C ASN A 242 5.72 -19.05 -2.31
N ASP A 243 6.83 -19.06 -1.57
CA ASP A 243 7.08 -18.14 -0.44
C ASP A 243 7.04 -16.68 -0.92
N ALA A 244 7.70 -16.38 -2.04
CA ALA A 244 7.65 -15.07 -2.67
C ALA A 244 6.22 -14.63 -3.01
N SER A 245 5.40 -15.56 -3.53
CA SER A 245 4.01 -15.27 -3.91
C SER A 245 3.11 -14.95 -2.71
N LEU A 246 3.42 -15.50 -1.54
CA LEU A 246 2.64 -15.29 -0.32
C LEU A 246 3.09 -14.05 0.47
N ARG A 247 4.37 -13.69 0.37
CA ARG A 247 4.98 -12.69 1.24
C ARG A 247 5.24 -11.35 0.56
N ILE A 248 5.51 -11.34 -0.77
CA ILE A 248 5.83 -10.11 -1.50
C ILE A 248 4.56 -9.43 -1.96
N GLY A 249 4.40 -8.16 -1.58
CA GLY A 249 3.24 -7.34 -1.92
C GLY A 249 2.05 -7.57 -0.99
N SER A 250 2.31 -7.90 0.28
CA SER A 250 1.28 -8.06 1.30
C SER A 250 0.56 -6.75 1.62
N THR A 251 1.19 -5.61 1.29
CA THR A 251 0.67 -4.26 1.49
C THR A 251 0.92 -3.39 0.25
N LEU A 252 0.22 -2.26 0.17
CA LEU A 252 0.44 -1.23 -0.85
C LEU A 252 1.48 -0.19 -0.36
N ASP A 253 2.57 -0.67 0.25
CA ASP A 253 3.71 0.14 0.67
C ASP A 253 4.98 -0.27 -0.08
N VAL A 254 5.63 0.71 -0.72
CA VAL A 254 6.83 0.50 -1.53
C VAL A 254 8.00 -0.01 -0.69
N THR A 255 8.19 0.55 0.49
CA THR A 255 9.28 0.19 1.40
C THR A 255 9.08 -1.21 1.95
N ARG A 256 7.86 -1.52 2.39
CA ARG A 256 7.50 -2.84 2.91
C ARG A 256 7.67 -3.93 1.85
N THR A 257 7.23 -3.67 0.63
CA THR A 257 7.41 -4.61 -0.49
C THR A 257 8.90 -4.87 -0.80
N ALA A 258 9.73 -3.84 -0.73
CA ALA A 258 11.17 -3.98 -0.90
C ALA A 258 11.83 -4.80 0.23
N GLU A 259 11.38 -4.63 1.46
CA GLU A 259 11.82 -5.44 2.61
C GLU A 259 11.42 -6.91 2.46
N GLU A 260 10.17 -7.18 2.10
CA GLU A 260 9.67 -8.53 1.85
C GLU A 260 10.44 -9.26 0.77
N LEU A 261 10.79 -8.57 -0.32
CA LEU A 261 11.67 -9.10 -1.36
C LEU A 261 13.05 -9.49 -0.80
N ALA A 262 13.65 -8.60 -0.03
CA ALA A 262 14.97 -8.84 0.55
C ALA A 262 14.96 -10.02 1.55
N ASP A 263 13.91 -10.13 2.38
CA ASP A 263 13.71 -11.23 3.33
C ASP A 263 13.59 -12.60 2.63
N VAL A 264 12.75 -12.68 1.60
CA VAL A 264 12.58 -13.91 0.79
C VAL A 264 13.88 -14.32 0.12
N ALA A 265 14.63 -13.38 -0.42
CA ALA A 265 15.85 -13.65 -1.14
C ALA A 265 17.00 -14.11 -0.23
N VAL A 266 17.16 -13.54 0.96
CA VAL A 266 18.16 -13.97 1.94
C VAL A 266 17.83 -15.37 2.48
N ALA A 267 16.57 -15.67 2.80
CA ALA A 267 16.15 -16.99 3.22
C ALA A 267 16.32 -18.05 2.10
N GLY A 268 16.25 -17.63 0.85
CA GLY A 268 16.23 -18.47 -0.32
C GLY A 268 17.62 -18.87 -0.86
N PHE A 269 18.47 -17.90 -1.22
CA PHE A 269 19.63 -18.18 -2.08
C PHE A 269 20.78 -17.14 -2.04
N ALA A 270 20.63 -16.04 -1.29
CA ALA A 270 21.68 -15.03 -1.18
C ALA A 270 22.10 -14.83 0.29
N ASP A 271 23.32 -14.38 0.53
CA ASP A 271 23.82 -14.10 1.88
C ASP A 271 23.56 -12.65 2.30
N PHE A 272 23.59 -11.73 1.34
CA PHE A 272 23.25 -10.33 1.52
C PHE A 272 22.46 -9.79 0.32
N VAL A 273 21.40 -9.04 0.57
CA VAL A 273 20.52 -8.47 -0.46
C VAL A 273 20.29 -6.99 -0.20
N THR A 274 20.33 -6.21 -1.26
CA THR A 274 19.94 -4.79 -1.19
C THR A 274 18.99 -4.44 -2.31
N VAL A 275 17.98 -3.62 -1.99
CA VAL A 275 16.99 -3.11 -2.93
C VAL A 275 17.16 -1.61 -3.04
N ASP A 276 17.57 -1.15 -4.21
CA ASP A 276 17.81 0.25 -4.52
C ASP A 276 16.78 0.71 -5.55
N LEU A 277 15.83 1.55 -5.15
CA LEU A 277 14.84 2.12 -6.04
C LEU A 277 15.33 3.46 -6.60
N LEU A 278 14.89 3.81 -7.82
CA LEU A 278 15.02 5.18 -8.31
C LEU A 278 14.43 6.13 -7.28
N GLU A 279 15.05 7.29 -7.07
CA GLU A 279 14.59 8.21 -6.03
C GLU A 279 13.14 8.65 -6.23
N SER A 280 12.74 8.93 -7.47
CA SER A 280 11.35 9.21 -7.84
C SER A 280 10.40 8.06 -7.42
N VAL A 281 10.76 6.81 -7.67
CA VAL A 281 9.95 5.64 -7.30
C VAL A 281 9.83 5.49 -5.78
N ALA A 282 10.92 5.67 -5.06
CA ALA A 282 10.94 5.60 -3.59
C ALA A 282 10.07 6.71 -2.96
N LEU A 283 9.92 7.84 -3.62
CA LEU A 283 9.03 8.94 -3.23
C LEU A 283 7.60 8.77 -3.72
N GLY A 284 7.30 7.74 -4.52
CA GLY A 284 5.97 7.48 -5.07
C GLY A 284 5.65 8.22 -6.36
N ASP A 285 6.64 8.90 -6.96
CA ASP A 285 6.48 9.67 -8.19
C ASP A 285 6.68 8.81 -9.46
N GLU A 286 6.51 9.37 -10.65
CA GLU A 286 6.78 8.67 -11.89
C GLU A 286 8.28 8.36 -12.02
N PRO A 287 8.63 7.12 -12.44
CA PRO A 287 10.01 6.76 -12.63
C PRO A 287 10.63 7.59 -13.77
N GLU A 288 11.77 8.18 -13.49
CA GLU A 288 12.57 8.84 -14.51
C GLU A 288 13.09 7.81 -15.51
N GLN A 289 13.19 8.23 -16.77
CA GLN A 289 13.74 7.36 -17.80
C GLN A 289 15.25 7.15 -17.57
N VAL A 290 15.66 5.90 -17.33
CA VAL A 290 17.07 5.58 -17.19
C VAL A 290 17.71 5.53 -18.58
N LEU A 291 18.56 6.49 -18.88
CA LEU A 291 19.28 6.59 -20.15
C LEU A 291 20.69 5.99 -20.04
N ALA A 292 21.10 5.27 -21.10
CA ALA A 292 22.46 4.79 -21.19
C ALA A 292 23.43 5.97 -21.31
N GLY A 293 24.46 6.00 -20.45
CA GLY A 293 25.45 7.09 -20.45
C GLY A 293 25.17 8.22 -19.46
N GLU A 294 24.11 8.13 -18.66
CA GLU A 294 23.84 9.06 -17.56
C GLU A 294 24.02 8.40 -16.19
N PRO A 295 24.42 9.16 -15.18
CA PRO A 295 24.46 8.67 -13.81
C PRO A 295 23.02 8.48 -13.27
N VAL A 296 22.79 7.48 -12.43
CA VAL A 296 21.46 7.16 -11.91
C VAL A 296 21.41 7.37 -10.41
N THR A 297 20.52 8.24 -9.96
CA THR A 297 20.28 8.47 -8.53
C THR A 297 19.30 7.42 -8.01
N VAL A 298 19.70 6.73 -6.94
CA VAL A 298 18.89 5.70 -6.28
C VAL A 298 18.87 5.89 -4.78
N ARG A 299 17.82 5.38 -4.15
CA ARG A 299 17.66 5.31 -2.71
C ARG A 299 17.70 3.87 -2.26
N ARG A 300 18.53 3.55 -1.26
CA ARG A 300 18.52 2.25 -0.59
C ARG A 300 17.22 2.09 0.19
N THR A 301 16.27 1.34 -0.39
CA THR A 301 14.93 1.18 0.22
C THR A 301 14.91 0.04 1.21
N ALA A 302 15.60 -1.07 0.91
CA ALA A 302 15.70 -2.20 1.82
C ALA A 302 17.05 -2.89 1.73
N GLN A 303 17.44 -3.56 2.80
CA GLN A 303 18.59 -4.46 2.85
C GLN A 303 18.37 -5.56 3.90
N ARG A 304 18.88 -6.76 3.62
CA ARG A 304 18.85 -7.91 4.53
C ARG A 304 20.12 -8.73 4.38
N SER A 305 20.57 -9.29 5.48
CA SER A 305 21.77 -10.15 5.53
C SER A 305 21.54 -11.36 6.41
N VAL A 306 22.30 -12.42 6.17
CA VAL A 306 22.46 -13.54 7.11
C VAL A 306 23.26 -13.14 8.35
N LEU A 307 23.87 -11.94 8.35
CA LEU A 307 24.56 -11.33 9.50
C LEU A 307 23.66 -10.28 10.14
N ASP A 308 23.65 -10.24 11.46
CA ASP A 308 22.87 -9.25 12.21
C ASP A 308 23.31 -7.82 11.89
N GLY A 309 22.33 -6.95 11.63
CA GLY A 309 22.56 -5.52 11.41
C GLY A 309 23.14 -5.16 10.04
N CYS A 310 23.24 -6.11 9.09
CA CYS A 310 23.78 -5.88 7.74
C CYS A 310 25.14 -5.16 7.71
N PRO A 311 26.17 -5.70 8.38
CA PRO A 311 27.48 -5.02 8.50
C PRO A 311 28.23 -4.95 7.18
N GLU A 312 27.79 -5.64 6.13
CA GLU A 312 28.31 -5.59 4.76
C GLU A 312 27.82 -4.36 4.00
N SER A 313 26.87 -3.64 4.56
CA SER A 313 26.30 -2.47 3.88
C SER A 313 27.25 -1.29 3.89
N VAL A 314 27.43 -0.69 2.72
CA VAL A 314 28.19 0.57 2.55
C VAL A 314 27.26 1.79 2.68
N VAL A 315 25.99 1.62 2.31
CA VAL A 315 24.99 2.69 2.36
C VAL A 315 23.85 2.23 3.27
N PRO A 316 23.47 3.01 4.29
CA PRO A 316 22.37 2.65 5.18
C PRO A 316 21.03 2.69 4.45
N THR A 317 20.04 1.98 4.98
CA THR A 317 18.65 2.09 4.51
C THR A 317 18.16 3.54 4.61
N GLY A 318 17.46 4.01 3.60
CA GLY A 318 17.00 5.40 3.45
C GLY A 318 18.04 6.33 2.79
N GLY A 319 19.31 5.91 2.68
CA GLY A 319 20.37 6.71 2.05
C GLY A 319 20.21 6.82 0.54
N THR A 320 20.37 8.03 0.01
CA THR A 320 20.40 8.33 -1.43
C THR A 320 21.84 8.39 -1.92
N PHE A 321 22.12 7.80 -3.08
CA PHE A 321 23.45 7.79 -3.69
C PHE A 321 23.37 7.63 -5.21
N LEU A 322 24.51 7.78 -5.85
CA LEU A 322 24.63 7.81 -7.31
C LEU A 322 25.35 6.56 -7.83
N TYR A 323 24.80 5.93 -8.86
CA TYR A 323 25.56 5.00 -9.69
C TYR A 323 26.23 5.77 -10.83
N PRO A 324 27.59 5.87 -10.82
CA PRO A 324 28.31 6.55 -11.88
C PRO A 324 28.14 5.87 -13.24
N VAL A 325 28.27 6.64 -14.30
CA VAL A 325 28.23 6.16 -15.68
C VAL A 325 29.26 5.04 -15.91
N GLY A 326 28.85 4.03 -16.64
CA GLY A 326 29.74 2.90 -17.02
C GLY A 326 29.92 1.84 -15.94
N THR A 327 29.41 2.05 -14.73
CA THR A 327 29.45 1.03 -13.66
C THR A 327 28.47 -0.12 -13.94
N PRO A 328 28.77 -1.37 -13.49
CA PRO A 328 27.88 -2.50 -13.69
C PRO A 328 26.44 -2.27 -13.22
N PRO A 329 26.18 -1.63 -12.06
CA PRO A 329 24.81 -1.29 -11.67
C PRO A 329 24.11 -0.34 -12.65
N ALA A 330 24.78 0.74 -13.10
CA ALA A 330 24.21 1.70 -14.04
C ALA A 330 23.91 1.04 -15.41
N GLN A 331 24.83 0.19 -15.89
CA GLN A 331 24.65 -0.56 -17.13
C GLN A 331 23.48 -1.56 -17.02
N THR A 332 23.33 -2.24 -15.89
CA THR A 332 22.23 -3.17 -15.65
C THR A 332 20.87 -2.46 -15.60
N LEU A 333 20.80 -1.30 -14.95
CA LEU A 333 19.59 -0.47 -14.93
C LEU A 333 19.20 -0.01 -16.34
N ALA A 334 20.14 0.52 -17.11
CA ALA A 334 19.88 0.99 -18.47
C ALA A 334 19.60 -0.15 -19.46
N GLY A 335 20.29 -1.28 -19.30
CA GLY A 335 20.12 -2.46 -20.16
C GLY A 335 18.87 -3.28 -19.86
N GLY A 336 18.28 -3.14 -18.68
CA GLY A 336 17.06 -3.79 -18.26
C GLY A 336 17.11 -5.32 -18.23
N ARG A 337 18.30 -5.92 -18.12
CA ARG A 337 18.52 -7.36 -18.01
C ARG A 337 19.38 -7.69 -16.82
N GLY A 338 19.06 -8.78 -16.13
CA GLY A 338 19.85 -9.27 -15.01
C GLY A 338 21.25 -9.71 -15.45
N THR A 339 22.21 -9.49 -14.57
CA THR A 339 23.61 -9.90 -14.78
C THR A 339 24.14 -10.61 -13.54
N ARG A 340 25.03 -11.56 -13.75
CA ARG A 340 25.82 -12.20 -12.69
C ARG A 340 27.28 -11.97 -12.93
N GLN A 341 28.02 -11.61 -11.90
CA GLN A 341 29.42 -11.22 -12.01
C GLN A 341 30.19 -11.76 -10.81
N ARG A 342 31.49 -11.97 -11.02
CA ARG A 342 32.45 -12.20 -9.95
C ARG A 342 33.06 -10.88 -9.54
N MET A 343 33.48 -10.76 -8.27
CA MET A 343 34.14 -9.53 -7.80
C MET A 343 35.48 -9.26 -8.50
N GLU A 344 36.06 -10.29 -9.16
CA GLU A 344 37.30 -10.22 -9.92
C GLU A 344 37.07 -9.75 -11.36
N ASP A 345 35.84 -9.70 -11.88
CA ASP A 345 35.57 -9.25 -13.24
C ASP A 345 35.97 -7.79 -13.42
N PRO A 346 36.55 -7.40 -14.58
CA PRO A 346 37.18 -6.10 -14.75
C PRO A 346 36.30 -4.92 -14.39
N GLY A 347 35.07 -4.84 -14.87
CA GLY A 347 34.13 -3.75 -14.59
C GLY A 347 33.71 -3.70 -13.12
N MET A 348 33.52 -4.87 -12.50
CA MET A 348 33.18 -4.94 -11.07
C MET A 348 34.38 -4.52 -10.21
N ARG A 349 35.59 -4.96 -10.56
CA ARG A 349 36.83 -4.58 -9.86
C ARG A 349 37.06 -3.07 -9.89
N GLU A 350 36.84 -2.43 -11.03
CA GLU A 350 36.95 -0.98 -11.18
C GLU A 350 35.92 -0.26 -10.31
N TRP A 351 34.68 -0.71 -10.35
CA TRP A 351 33.61 -0.16 -9.51
C TRP A 351 33.87 -0.33 -8.00
N ILE A 352 34.43 -1.47 -7.58
CA ILE A 352 34.82 -1.70 -6.18
C ILE A 352 35.87 -0.70 -5.77
N ARG A 353 36.93 -0.52 -6.60
CA ARG A 353 38.05 0.37 -6.30
C ARG A 353 37.69 1.85 -6.31
N SER A 354 36.61 2.23 -6.98
CA SER A 354 36.15 3.62 -7.01
C SER A 354 35.63 4.14 -5.66
N SER A 355 35.39 3.25 -4.68
CA SER A 355 35.00 3.61 -3.32
C SER A 355 35.82 2.83 -2.29
N ARG A 356 36.53 3.55 -1.43
CA ARG A 356 37.35 2.94 -0.35
C ARG A 356 36.50 2.09 0.59
N ALA A 357 35.33 2.58 1.00
CA ALA A 357 34.41 1.86 1.87
C ALA A 357 33.93 0.55 1.23
N ARG A 358 33.62 0.57 -0.09
CA ARG A 358 33.22 -0.62 -0.82
C ARG A 358 34.35 -1.64 -0.92
N ALA A 359 35.57 -1.19 -1.20
CA ALA A 359 36.72 -2.06 -1.29
C ALA A 359 37.07 -2.71 0.06
N GLU A 360 36.99 -1.96 1.14
CA GLU A 360 37.19 -2.47 2.52
C GLU A 360 36.11 -3.51 2.88
N THR A 361 34.84 -3.24 2.57
CA THR A 361 33.72 -4.15 2.83
C THR A 361 33.85 -5.46 2.04
N VAL A 362 34.09 -5.39 0.74
CA VAL A 362 34.27 -6.58 -0.11
C VAL A 362 35.40 -7.46 0.39
N SER A 363 36.53 -6.85 0.77
CA SER A 363 37.68 -7.56 1.32
C SER A 363 37.40 -8.15 2.71
N LYS A 364 36.78 -7.38 3.60
CA LYS A 364 36.51 -7.79 5.01
C LYS A 364 35.56 -8.98 5.09
N TYR A 365 34.51 -8.96 4.30
CA TYR A 365 33.49 -10.02 4.30
C TYR A 365 33.73 -11.07 3.23
N MET A 366 34.80 -10.97 2.44
CA MET A 366 35.15 -11.90 1.36
C MET A 366 33.99 -12.10 0.35
N ILE A 367 33.34 -11.01 -0.01
CA ILE A 367 32.26 -11.06 -1.00
C ILE A 367 32.89 -11.45 -2.34
N HIS A 368 32.43 -12.55 -2.94
CA HIS A 368 33.04 -13.10 -4.15
C HIS A 368 32.11 -13.13 -5.36
N SER A 369 30.79 -13.13 -5.15
CA SER A 369 29.81 -13.26 -6.23
C SER A 369 28.66 -12.27 -6.04
N VAL A 370 28.20 -11.68 -7.15
CA VAL A 370 27.07 -10.74 -7.19
C VAL A 370 26.17 -11.02 -8.39
N MET A 371 24.87 -10.90 -8.15
CA MET A 371 23.86 -10.73 -9.21
C MET A 371 23.23 -9.35 -9.08
N LEU A 372 23.03 -8.70 -10.23
CA LEU A 372 22.38 -7.41 -10.37
C LEU A 372 21.12 -7.65 -11.19
N VAL A 373 19.96 -7.43 -10.61
CA VAL A 373 18.67 -7.70 -11.29
C VAL A 373 17.82 -6.44 -11.25
N PRO A 374 17.46 -5.85 -12.41
CA PRO A 374 16.64 -4.65 -12.46
C PRO A 374 15.19 -4.96 -12.10
N LEU A 375 14.59 -4.14 -11.21
CA LEU A 375 13.15 -4.16 -10.99
C LEU A 375 12.48 -3.48 -12.18
N ARG A 376 11.70 -4.23 -12.95
CA ARG A 376 10.98 -3.72 -14.11
C ARG A 376 9.52 -4.12 -14.08
N ALA A 377 8.64 -3.13 -14.21
CA ALA A 377 7.21 -3.35 -14.37
C ALA A 377 6.72 -2.57 -15.59
N ARG A 378 5.86 -3.21 -16.39
CA ARG A 378 5.23 -2.58 -17.57
C ARG A 378 6.23 -1.91 -18.53
N GLY A 379 7.42 -2.48 -18.66
CA GLY A 379 8.48 -1.97 -19.55
C GLY A 379 9.35 -0.86 -18.95
N VAL A 380 9.04 -0.38 -17.75
CA VAL A 380 9.78 0.69 -17.06
C VAL A 380 10.68 0.12 -15.97
N THR A 381 11.89 0.65 -15.83
CA THR A 381 12.81 0.29 -14.74
C THR A 381 12.48 1.13 -13.51
N LEU A 382 12.30 0.45 -12.37
CA LEU A 382 11.95 1.05 -11.07
C LEU A 382 13.14 1.12 -10.12
N GLY A 383 14.14 0.25 -10.34
CA GLY A 383 15.28 0.13 -9.44
C GLY A 383 16.15 -1.08 -9.75
N LEU A 384 17.02 -1.43 -8.82
CA LEU A 384 17.98 -2.52 -8.93
C LEU A 384 18.03 -3.31 -7.62
N VAL A 385 18.11 -4.63 -7.75
CA VAL A 385 18.37 -5.52 -6.62
C VAL A 385 19.77 -6.11 -6.76
N HIS A 386 20.54 -6.06 -5.69
CA HIS A 386 21.82 -6.72 -5.59
C HIS A 386 21.69 -7.95 -4.69
N PHE A 387 22.10 -9.10 -5.20
CA PHE A 387 22.24 -10.33 -4.44
C PHE A 387 23.73 -10.64 -4.34
N LEU A 388 24.23 -10.86 -3.13
CA LEU A 388 25.64 -11.08 -2.87
C LEU A 388 25.84 -12.36 -2.10
N ARG A 389 26.95 -13.05 -2.37
CA ARG A 389 27.43 -14.24 -1.63
C ARG A 389 28.78 -13.99 -1.03
N HIS A 390 28.92 -14.41 0.23
CA HIS A 390 30.17 -14.33 0.99
C HIS A 390 30.33 -15.52 1.95
N ARG A 391 29.27 -16.22 2.33
CA ARG A 391 29.26 -17.47 3.12
C ARG A 391 29.01 -18.69 2.26
N THR A 392 28.10 -18.57 1.31
CA THR A 392 27.82 -19.62 0.33
C THR A 392 28.99 -19.73 -0.63
N PRO A 393 29.76 -20.85 -0.67
CA PRO A 393 31.03 -20.91 -1.40
C PRO A 393 30.87 -20.83 -2.93
N GLU A 394 29.72 -21.28 -3.45
CA GLU A 394 29.47 -21.35 -4.89
C GLU A 394 29.11 -19.97 -5.45
N TYR A 395 29.66 -19.70 -6.65
CA TYR A 395 29.24 -18.55 -7.43
C TYR A 395 27.77 -18.69 -7.88
N PHE A 396 27.10 -17.57 -8.11
CA PHE A 396 25.75 -17.60 -8.66
C PHE A 396 25.72 -18.28 -10.02
N SER A 397 24.84 -19.25 -10.16
CA SER A 397 24.59 -20.01 -11.39
C SER A 397 23.64 -19.24 -12.36
N ALA A 398 23.46 -19.78 -13.57
CA ALA A 398 22.44 -19.27 -14.48
C ALA A 398 21.01 -19.48 -13.94
N ASP A 399 20.79 -20.59 -13.23
CA ASP A 399 19.50 -20.92 -12.63
C ASP A 399 19.18 -20.01 -11.44
N ASP A 400 20.18 -19.60 -10.65
CA ASP A 400 20.01 -18.59 -9.61
C ASP A 400 19.55 -17.25 -10.20
N LEU A 401 20.13 -16.85 -11.35
CA LEU A 401 19.75 -15.61 -12.03
C LEU A 401 18.30 -15.67 -12.52
N LEU A 402 17.89 -16.79 -13.14
CA LEU A 402 16.51 -16.97 -13.57
C LEU A 402 15.53 -16.91 -12.40
N LEU A 403 15.87 -17.54 -11.28
CA LEU A 403 15.05 -17.48 -10.06
C LEU A 403 14.97 -16.04 -9.53
N ALA A 404 16.09 -15.34 -9.47
CA ALA A 404 16.15 -13.96 -9.02
C ALA A 404 15.31 -13.03 -9.91
N GLU A 405 15.43 -13.17 -11.24
CA GLU A 405 14.65 -12.40 -12.21
C GLU A 405 13.13 -12.63 -12.03
N GLU A 406 12.69 -13.85 -11.75
CA GLU A 406 11.29 -14.18 -11.55
C GLU A 406 10.74 -13.57 -10.25
N ILE A 407 11.49 -13.64 -9.15
CA ILE A 407 11.10 -13.05 -7.86
C ILE A 407 11.07 -11.52 -7.96
N VAL A 408 12.12 -10.94 -8.56
CA VAL A 408 12.23 -9.48 -8.74
C VAL A 408 11.14 -8.95 -9.67
N ALA A 409 10.76 -9.69 -10.72
CA ALA A 409 9.66 -9.30 -11.60
C ALA A 409 8.32 -9.22 -10.86
N ARG A 410 8.05 -10.15 -9.95
CA ARG A 410 6.86 -10.10 -9.07
C ARG A 410 6.90 -8.91 -8.13
N ALA A 411 8.02 -8.72 -7.46
CA ALA A 411 8.21 -7.57 -6.57
C ALA A 411 8.06 -6.24 -7.34
N ALA A 412 8.56 -6.16 -8.56
CA ALA A 412 8.44 -4.97 -9.40
C ALA A 412 6.99 -4.60 -9.69
N VAL A 413 6.11 -5.58 -9.95
CA VAL A 413 4.67 -5.34 -10.14
C VAL A 413 4.04 -4.80 -8.85
N SER A 414 4.37 -5.40 -7.70
CA SER A 414 3.85 -4.94 -6.40
C SER A 414 4.36 -3.54 -6.03
N VAL A 415 5.64 -3.24 -6.28
CA VAL A 415 6.23 -1.90 -6.10
C VAL A 415 5.54 -0.87 -7.01
N ASP A 416 5.30 -1.19 -8.30
CA ASP A 416 4.60 -0.27 -9.21
C ASP A 416 3.16 -0.01 -8.80
N ASN A 417 2.45 -1.05 -8.32
CA ASN A 417 1.10 -0.91 -7.79
C ASN A 417 1.09 -0.03 -6.52
N ALA A 418 2.00 -0.28 -5.57
CA ALA A 418 2.13 0.51 -4.34
C ALA A 418 2.46 1.99 -4.63
N ARG A 419 3.38 2.23 -5.58
CA ARG A 419 3.74 3.57 -6.04
C ARG A 419 2.54 4.32 -6.64
N ARG A 420 1.81 3.68 -7.56
CA ARG A 420 0.62 4.26 -8.20
C ARG A 420 -0.44 4.60 -7.17
N TYR A 421 -0.72 3.67 -6.27
CA TYR A 421 -1.63 3.89 -5.16
C TYR A 421 -1.23 5.09 -4.30
N THR A 422 0.06 5.18 -3.92
CA THR A 422 0.59 6.31 -3.15
C THR A 422 0.43 7.64 -3.88
N ARG A 423 0.67 7.66 -5.20
CA ARG A 423 0.50 8.85 -6.02
C ARG A 423 -0.96 9.27 -6.15
N GLU A 424 -1.85 8.32 -6.46
CA GLU A 424 -3.29 8.58 -6.54
C GLU A 424 -3.81 9.15 -5.21
N ARG A 425 -3.42 8.52 -4.10
CA ARG A 425 -3.77 9.00 -2.76
C ARG A 425 -3.26 10.41 -2.49
N ARG A 426 -2.00 10.72 -2.82
CA ARG A 426 -1.43 12.06 -2.64
C ARG A 426 -2.17 13.10 -3.47
N THR A 427 -2.49 12.78 -4.72
CA THR A 427 -3.24 13.66 -5.62
C THR A 427 -4.64 13.90 -5.08
N ALA A 428 -5.31 12.86 -4.64
CA ALA A 428 -6.63 12.94 -4.07
C ALA A 428 -6.67 13.80 -2.78
N LEU A 429 -5.74 13.57 -1.85
CA LEU A 429 -5.60 14.38 -0.63
C LEU A 429 -5.21 15.85 -0.93
N ALA A 430 -4.42 16.11 -1.96
CA ALA A 430 -4.08 17.47 -2.36
C ALA A 430 -5.30 18.21 -2.92
N LEU A 431 -6.11 17.55 -3.74
CA LEU A 431 -7.39 18.08 -4.22
C LEU A 431 -8.34 18.40 -3.06
N GLN A 432 -8.55 17.46 -2.15
CA GLN A 432 -9.41 17.64 -0.98
C GLN A 432 -8.95 18.83 -0.12
N ARG A 433 -7.65 18.93 0.17
CA ARG A 433 -7.10 20.08 0.93
C ARG A 433 -7.32 21.40 0.22
N SER A 434 -7.29 21.43 -1.12
CA SER A 434 -7.56 22.66 -1.88
C SER A 434 -9.03 23.08 -1.82
N LEU A 435 -9.92 22.14 -1.53
CA LEU A 435 -11.36 22.39 -1.38
C LEU A 435 -11.75 22.79 0.05
N LEU A 436 -10.90 22.61 1.05
CA LEU A 436 -11.14 22.99 2.43
C LEU A 436 -10.56 24.38 2.74
N PRO A 437 -11.07 25.10 3.75
CA PRO A 437 -10.52 26.40 4.13
C PRO A 437 -9.11 26.28 4.72
N GLU A 438 -8.17 27.10 4.24
CA GLU A 438 -6.79 27.06 4.74
C GLU A 438 -6.65 27.62 6.17
N ARG A 439 -7.40 28.66 6.50
CA ARG A 439 -7.42 29.29 7.83
C ARG A 439 -8.80 29.93 8.08
N PRO A 440 -9.31 29.84 9.32
CA PRO A 440 -10.50 30.61 9.65
C PRO A 440 -10.17 32.10 9.56
N PRO A 441 -11.09 32.93 9.02
CA PRO A 441 -10.90 34.37 9.03
C PRO A 441 -10.79 34.86 10.49
N GLY A 442 -9.98 35.87 10.75
CA GLY A 442 -9.95 36.54 12.05
C GLY A 442 -11.30 37.20 12.31
N LEU A 443 -12.07 36.67 13.27
CA LEU A 443 -13.43 37.10 13.58
C LEU A 443 -13.47 37.70 14.96
N ALA A 444 -14.08 38.87 15.11
CA ALA A 444 -14.36 39.43 16.45
C ALA A 444 -15.53 38.75 17.15
N ALA A 445 -16.46 38.17 16.40
CA ALA A 445 -17.64 37.50 16.89
C ALA A 445 -17.34 36.18 17.64
N MET A 446 -16.28 35.48 17.25
CA MET A 446 -15.93 34.17 17.83
C MET A 446 -14.50 33.79 17.55
N GLU A 447 -13.93 32.99 18.45
CA GLU A 447 -12.70 32.23 18.25
C GLU A 447 -13.07 30.86 17.67
N VAL A 448 -12.41 30.40 16.59
CA VAL A 448 -12.72 29.13 15.94
C VAL A 448 -11.44 28.31 15.81
N ALA A 449 -11.51 27.03 16.22
CA ALA A 449 -10.52 26.02 15.96
C ALA A 449 -11.18 24.80 15.31
N TYR A 450 -10.44 24.08 14.45
CA TYR A 450 -10.96 22.89 13.79
C TYR A 450 -9.89 21.82 13.62
N ARG A 451 -10.36 20.60 13.46
CA ARG A 451 -9.54 19.46 13.01
C ARG A 451 -10.28 18.72 11.91
N TYR A 452 -9.51 18.35 10.91
CA TYR A 452 -9.93 17.47 9.85
C TYR A 452 -8.99 16.26 9.81
N LEU A 453 -9.54 15.06 9.97
CA LEU A 453 -8.80 13.81 9.94
C LEU A 453 -9.36 12.94 8.82
N PRO A 454 -8.60 12.69 7.75
CA PRO A 454 -9.04 11.79 6.69
C PRO A 454 -9.06 10.34 7.16
N ALA A 455 -9.95 9.52 6.62
CA ALA A 455 -10.08 8.09 6.87
C ALA A 455 -8.76 7.34 6.72
N GLY A 456 -8.47 6.41 7.65
CA GLY A 456 -7.12 5.88 7.86
C GLY A 456 -6.62 4.83 6.87
N SER A 457 -7.46 4.17 6.06
CA SER A 457 -7.13 2.90 5.41
C SER A 457 -7.19 2.85 3.88
N GLY A 458 -7.61 3.92 3.20
CA GLY A 458 -7.83 3.88 1.76
C GLY A 458 -7.12 4.98 0.97
N ALA A 459 -7.11 4.87 -0.36
CA ALA A 459 -6.85 5.96 -1.29
C ALA A 459 -8.04 6.93 -1.35
N ASP A 460 -9.07 6.66 -0.58
CA ASP A 460 -10.35 7.32 -0.66
C ASP A 460 -10.26 8.71 -0.04
N VAL A 461 -10.82 9.66 -0.76
CA VAL A 461 -10.96 11.05 -0.37
C VAL A 461 -12.38 11.18 0.17
N GLY A 462 -12.54 11.74 1.35
CA GLY A 462 -13.83 11.81 2.00
C GLY A 462 -14.78 12.89 1.48
N GLY A 463 -16.03 12.79 1.95
CA GLY A 463 -17.12 13.71 1.71
C GLY A 463 -17.26 14.82 2.73
N ASP A 464 -16.56 14.74 3.85
CA ASP A 464 -16.64 15.66 4.98
C ASP A 464 -16.10 17.06 4.64
N TRP A 465 -16.81 18.06 5.10
CA TRP A 465 -16.43 19.46 4.89
C TRP A 465 -16.91 20.38 6.00
N PHE A 466 -16.28 21.55 6.05
CA PHE A 466 -16.68 22.62 6.96
C PHE A 466 -16.36 23.98 6.34
N ASP A 467 -16.99 25.01 6.86
CA ASP A 467 -16.65 26.38 6.51
C ASP A 467 -17.01 27.36 7.63
N VAL A 468 -16.31 28.49 7.62
CA VAL A 468 -16.53 29.63 8.51
C VAL A 468 -16.67 30.87 7.65
N ILE A 469 -17.87 31.42 7.59
CA ILE A 469 -18.25 32.44 6.61
C ILE A 469 -18.61 33.75 7.33
N PRO A 470 -17.82 34.82 7.18
CA PRO A 470 -18.21 36.14 7.64
C PRO A 470 -19.44 36.64 6.90
N LEU A 471 -20.49 36.97 7.65
CA LEU A 471 -21.72 37.54 7.10
C LEU A 471 -21.81 39.05 7.35
N SER A 472 -22.85 39.66 6.81
CA SER A 472 -23.15 41.05 7.07
C SER A 472 -23.40 41.33 8.56
N GLY A 473 -23.14 42.54 9.04
CA GLY A 473 -23.45 42.95 10.40
C GLY A 473 -22.62 42.34 11.50
N ALA A 474 -21.34 41.97 11.22
CA ALA A 474 -20.41 41.26 12.10
C ALA A 474 -20.88 39.83 12.47
N ARG A 475 -21.91 39.30 11.82
CA ARG A 475 -22.39 37.92 12.02
C ARG A 475 -21.45 36.91 11.37
N VAL A 476 -21.53 35.68 11.84
CA VAL A 476 -20.71 34.58 11.34
C VAL A 476 -21.57 33.37 11.10
N ALA A 477 -21.41 32.74 9.95
CA ALA A 477 -21.98 31.42 9.71
C ALA A 477 -20.93 30.33 9.92
N LEU A 478 -21.32 29.25 10.56
CA LEU A 478 -20.60 28.02 10.71
C LEU A 478 -21.36 26.92 9.97
N VAL A 479 -20.64 26.09 9.24
CA VAL A 479 -21.21 24.93 8.59
C VAL A 479 -20.30 23.74 8.71
N VAL A 480 -20.88 22.59 9.00
CA VAL A 480 -20.22 21.27 8.92
C VAL A 480 -21.17 20.37 8.18
N GLY A 481 -20.66 19.55 7.28
CA GLY A 481 -21.45 18.61 6.51
C GLY A 481 -20.65 17.41 6.06
N ASP A 482 -21.36 16.40 5.60
CA ASP A 482 -20.83 15.19 5.04
C ASP A 482 -21.63 14.79 3.79
N VAL A 483 -20.93 14.31 2.75
CA VAL A 483 -21.50 13.79 1.51
C VAL A 483 -21.46 12.27 1.55
N VAL A 484 -22.59 11.63 1.38
CA VAL A 484 -22.69 10.17 1.38
C VAL A 484 -21.72 9.52 0.39
N GLY A 485 -20.90 8.58 0.89
CA GLY A 485 -19.91 7.86 0.11
C GLY A 485 -18.52 8.47 0.17
N HIS A 486 -17.58 7.87 -0.56
CA HIS A 486 -16.17 8.26 -0.54
C HIS A 486 -15.58 8.32 -1.95
N GLY A 487 -14.42 8.92 -2.09
CA GLY A 487 -13.71 9.04 -3.35
C GLY A 487 -13.89 10.38 -4.05
N ILE A 488 -13.39 10.46 -5.28
CA ILE A 488 -13.32 11.70 -6.06
C ILE A 488 -14.71 12.32 -6.31
N HIS A 489 -15.74 11.52 -6.48
CA HIS A 489 -17.12 11.99 -6.70
C HIS A 489 -17.70 12.67 -5.47
N ALA A 490 -17.56 12.06 -4.29
CA ALA A 490 -17.99 12.66 -3.03
C ALA A 490 -17.28 14.00 -2.78
N SER A 491 -15.96 14.07 -2.99
CA SER A 491 -15.19 15.29 -2.85
C SER A 491 -15.57 16.37 -3.87
N ALA A 492 -15.87 16.00 -5.11
CA ALA A 492 -16.35 16.96 -6.12
C ALA A 492 -17.71 17.55 -5.72
N THR A 493 -18.63 16.71 -5.23
CA THR A 493 -19.94 17.13 -4.71
C THR A 493 -19.78 18.01 -3.46
N MET A 494 -18.91 17.65 -2.54
CA MET A 494 -18.52 18.45 -1.37
C MET A 494 -18.07 19.86 -1.78
N GLY A 495 -17.16 19.95 -2.76
CA GLY A 495 -16.68 21.25 -3.26
C GLY A 495 -17.80 22.12 -3.88
N ARG A 496 -18.74 21.50 -4.60
CA ARG A 496 -19.93 22.19 -5.15
C ARG A 496 -20.84 22.67 -4.02
N LEU A 497 -21.14 21.82 -3.03
CA LEU A 497 -21.99 22.18 -1.89
C LEU A 497 -21.38 23.32 -1.06
N ARG A 498 -20.07 23.23 -0.75
CA ARG A 498 -19.38 24.31 -0.03
C ARG A 498 -19.45 25.64 -0.77
N THR A 499 -19.22 25.62 -2.08
CA THR A 499 -19.33 26.83 -2.91
C THR A 499 -20.75 27.38 -2.92
N ALA A 500 -21.74 26.50 -3.01
CA ALA A 500 -23.14 26.89 -2.96
C ALA A 500 -23.52 27.51 -1.61
N VAL A 501 -23.11 26.91 -0.48
CA VAL A 501 -23.33 27.48 0.85
C VAL A 501 -22.74 28.87 0.95
N ARG A 502 -21.51 29.11 0.50
CA ARG A 502 -20.91 30.45 0.50
C ARG A 502 -21.73 31.46 -0.32
N THR A 503 -22.15 31.05 -1.52
CA THR A 503 -22.94 31.91 -2.42
C THR A 503 -24.31 32.24 -1.79
N LEU A 504 -24.99 31.25 -1.18
CA LEU A 504 -26.28 31.45 -0.51
C LEU A 504 -26.14 32.23 0.78
N ALA A 505 -25.05 32.04 1.53
CA ALA A 505 -24.72 32.82 2.72
C ALA A 505 -24.48 34.32 2.39
N ASP A 506 -23.86 34.61 1.24
CA ASP A 506 -23.71 36.02 0.76
C ASP A 506 -25.05 36.69 0.42
N VAL A 507 -26.08 35.91 0.06
CA VAL A 507 -27.45 36.38 -0.14
C VAL A 507 -28.18 36.61 1.21
N ASP A 508 -27.58 36.11 2.30
CA ASP A 508 -28.05 36.28 3.67
C ASP A 508 -29.40 35.60 3.96
N LEU A 509 -29.59 34.38 3.41
CA LEU A 509 -30.78 33.55 3.65
C LEU A 509 -30.83 33.07 5.08
N ALA A 510 -32.06 32.85 5.59
CA ALA A 510 -32.26 32.16 6.86
C ALA A 510 -31.77 30.69 6.75
N PRO A 511 -31.32 30.06 7.89
CA PRO A 511 -30.74 28.72 7.84
C PRO A 511 -31.63 27.65 7.20
N ASP A 512 -32.93 27.67 7.45
CA ASP A 512 -33.90 26.76 6.87
C ASP A 512 -34.12 27.00 5.36
N GLU A 513 -34.12 28.26 4.94
CA GLU A 513 -34.19 28.62 3.51
C GLU A 513 -32.92 28.21 2.77
N LEU A 514 -31.76 28.41 3.37
CA LEU A 514 -30.49 28.01 2.80
C LEU A 514 -30.43 26.49 2.62
N LEU A 515 -30.82 25.70 3.60
CA LEU A 515 -30.90 24.24 3.48
C LEU A 515 -31.87 23.79 2.40
N THR A 516 -33.02 24.49 2.24
CA THR A 516 -33.99 24.19 1.18
C THR A 516 -33.38 24.41 -0.20
N GLN A 517 -32.61 25.48 -0.40
CA GLN A 517 -31.91 25.74 -1.66
C GLN A 517 -30.80 24.73 -1.94
N LEU A 518 -30.12 24.26 -0.88
CA LEU A 518 -29.11 23.21 -1.00
C LEU A 518 -29.73 21.86 -1.35
N ASP A 519 -30.87 21.50 -0.78
CA ASP A 519 -31.60 20.29 -1.10
C ASP A 519 -31.98 20.26 -2.58
N ASP A 520 -32.56 21.35 -3.09
CA ASP A 520 -32.86 21.51 -4.50
C ASP A 520 -31.61 21.39 -5.40
N LEU A 521 -30.45 21.87 -4.94
CA LEU A 521 -29.18 21.73 -5.66
C LEU A 521 -28.73 20.26 -5.71
N VAL A 522 -28.75 19.55 -4.58
CA VAL A 522 -28.37 18.13 -4.51
C VAL A 522 -29.25 17.29 -5.44
N ILE A 523 -30.56 17.50 -5.43
CA ILE A 523 -31.50 16.84 -6.34
C ILE A 523 -31.16 17.11 -7.83
N ARG A 524 -30.74 18.32 -8.17
CA ARG A 524 -30.31 18.64 -9.54
C ARG A 524 -29.01 17.95 -9.91
N LEU A 525 -28.02 17.93 -9.01
CA LEU A 525 -26.76 17.26 -9.22
C LEU A 525 -26.95 15.75 -9.42
N ASP A 526 -27.81 15.13 -8.63
CA ASP A 526 -28.15 13.69 -8.77
C ASP A 526 -28.78 13.37 -10.15
N ARG A 527 -29.59 14.28 -10.69
CA ARG A 527 -30.20 14.11 -12.03
C ARG A 527 -29.20 14.30 -13.17
N GLU A 528 -28.21 15.16 -13.00
CA GLU A 528 -27.18 15.46 -14.02
C GLU A 528 -26.18 14.29 -14.17
N GLU A 529 -25.92 13.54 -13.13
CA GLU A 529 -24.97 12.42 -13.10
C GLU A 529 -25.50 11.13 -13.76
N GLY A 530 -26.62 11.11 -14.41
CA GLY A 530 -27.21 10.10 -15.30
C GLY A 530 -26.86 8.60 -15.08
N PRO A 531 -27.70 7.66 -15.56
CA PRO A 531 -27.55 6.22 -15.28
C PRO A 531 -26.29 5.58 -15.91
N GLU A 532 -25.57 6.22 -16.81
CA GLU A 532 -24.38 5.66 -17.49
C GLU A 532 -23.11 5.69 -16.62
N VAL A 533 -23.03 6.61 -15.66
CA VAL A 533 -21.91 6.70 -14.71
C VAL A 533 -22.11 5.71 -13.55
N ARG A 534 -23.36 5.44 -13.17
CA ARG A 534 -23.76 4.53 -12.07
C ARG A 534 -23.44 3.05 -12.33
N GLY A 535 -23.27 2.62 -13.57
CA GLY A 535 -23.05 1.21 -13.94
C GLY A 535 -21.62 0.71 -13.86
N ARG A 536 -20.66 1.51 -13.40
CA ARG A 536 -19.23 1.17 -13.42
C ARG A 536 -18.59 0.86 -12.06
N THR A 537 -19.32 1.08 -10.97
CA THR A 537 -18.86 0.73 -9.62
C THR A 537 -19.91 -0.14 -8.95
N GLU A 538 -19.57 -1.39 -8.66
CA GLU A 538 -20.47 -2.40 -8.05
C GLU A 538 -20.92 -2.07 -6.61
N ASP A 539 -20.41 -0.98 -6.00
CA ASP A 539 -20.68 -0.56 -4.62
C ASP A 539 -21.49 0.74 -4.47
N ALA A 540 -21.95 1.35 -5.55
CA ALA A 540 -22.71 2.60 -5.45
C ALA A 540 -24.22 2.32 -5.46
N SER A 541 -24.82 2.23 -4.28
CA SER A 541 -26.27 2.45 -4.07
C SER A 541 -26.55 3.94 -4.31
N GLY A 542 -26.88 4.25 -5.53
CA GLY A 542 -26.77 5.50 -6.24
C GLY A 542 -27.75 6.60 -5.88
N GLU A 543 -27.83 7.10 -4.66
CA GLU A 543 -28.47 8.38 -4.36
C GLU A 543 -27.40 9.33 -3.84
N VAL A 544 -27.20 10.49 -4.54
CA VAL A 544 -26.37 11.57 -4.05
C VAL A 544 -27.09 12.19 -2.86
N GLY A 545 -26.63 11.89 -1.66
CA GLY A 545 -27.16 12.48 -0.44
C GLY A 545 -26.06 13.24 0.31
N ALA A 546 -26.46 14.20 1.12
CA ALA A 546 -25.52 14.89 2.02
C ALA A 546 -26.22 15.23 3.33
N THR A 547 -25.43 15.33 4.40
CA THR A 547 -25.89 15.86 5.69
C THR A 547 -25.17 17.16 5.96
N CYS A 548 -25.83 18.12 6.60
CA CYS A 548 -25.14 19.30 7.10
C CYS A 548 -25.91 19.99 8.24
N VAL A 549 -25.16 20.76 9.03
CA VAL A 549 -25.67 21.71 10.00
C VAL A 549 -25.16 23.10 9.64
N TYR A 550 -26.05 24.07 9.59
CA TYR A 550 -25.76 25.47 9.32
C TYR A 550 -26.20 26.34 10.48
N ALA A 551 -25.28 27.12 11.04
CA ALA A 551 -25.50 27.97 12.21
C ALA A 551 -25.05 29.41 11.93
N VAL A 552 -25.88 30.40 12.23
CA VAL A 552 -25.58 31.83 12.10
C VAL A 552 -25.58 32.47 13.47
N TYR A 553 -24.44 33.00 13.91
CA TYR A 553 -24.29 33.70 15.18
C TYR A 553 -24.21 35.21 14.97
N ASP A 554 -25.01 35.96 15.72
CA ASP A 554 -24.99 37.42 15.79
C ASP A 554 -24.37 37.89 17.12
N PRO A 555 -23.16 38.48 17.12
CA PRO A 555 -22.49 38.90 18.35
C PRO A 555 -23.10 40.13 18.97
N VAL A 556 -23.99 40.86 18.28
CA VAL A 556 -24.68 42.02 18.80
C VAL A 556 -25.89 41.61 19.64
N SER A 557 -26.70 40.70 19.11
CA SER A 557 -27.88 40.17 19.84
C SER A 557 -27.55 38.93 20.70
N ARG A 558 -26.38 38.31 20.49
CA ARG A 558 -25.94 37.04 21.05
C ARG A 558 -26.86 35.86 20.67
N ARG A 559 -27.57 35.97 19.57
CA ARG A 559 -28.45 34.93 19.08
C ARG A 559 -27.77 34.08 18.05
N CYS A 560 -28.04 32.81 18.15
CA CYS A 560 -27.58 31.83 17.16
C CYS A 560 -28.78 31.13 16.58
N THR A 561 -28.98 31.25 15.26
CA THR A 561 -30.03 30.56 14.51
C THR A 561 -29.41 29.39 13.79
N MET A 562 -29.98 28.20 13.94
CA MET A 562 -29.44 26.96 13.38
C MET A 562 -30.53 26.15 12.72
N ALA A 563 -30.15 25.43 11.65
CA ALA A 563 -30.93 24.38 11.04
C ALA A 563 -30.00 23.19 10.67
N ARG A 564 -30.54 21.97 10.64
CA ARG A 564 -29.80 20.78 10.25
C ARG A 564 -30.57 19.91 9.27
N ALA A 565 -29.82 19.27 8.36
CA ALA A 565 -30.29 18.34 7.37
C ALA A 565 -29.64 16.98 7.63
N GLY A 566 -30.29 16.06 8.33
CA GLY A 566 -29.78 14.70 8.61
C GLY A 566 -28.51 14.62 9.45
N HIS A 567 -27.94 15.76 9.88
CA HIS A 567 -26.64 15.85 10.51
C HIS A 567 -26.71 15.64 12.04
N PRO A 568 -25.63 15.13 12.71
CA PRO A 568 -25.58 15.03 14.17
C PRO A 568 -25.89 16.37 14.86
N PRO A 569 -26.55 16.37 16.06
CA PRO A 569 -26.87 17.60 16.77
C PRO A 569 -25.59 18.26 17.34
N PRO A 570 -25.39 19.57 17.20
CA PRO A 570 -24.27 20.27 17.83
C PRO A 570 -24.28 20.14 19.36
N ALA A 571 -23.09 20.15 19.97
CA ALA A 571 -22.95 20.24 21.41
C ALA A 571 -22.67 21.67 21.84
N LEU A 572 -23.29 22.12 22.95
CA LEU A 572 -23.10 23.41 23.54
C LEU A 572 -22.52 23.27 24.97
N VAL A 573 -21.39 23.94 25.18
CA VAL A 573 -20.79 24.11 26.49
C VAL A 573 -21.10 25.51 27.01
N ASN A 574 -21.79 25.62 28.10
CA ASN A 574 -22.04 26.93 28.75
C ASN A 574 -20.78 27.41 29.50
N PRO A 575 -20.62 28.73 29.73
CA PRO A 575 -19.49 29.26 30.50
C PRO A 575 -19.35 28.71 31.94
N GLY A 576 -20.34 28.00 32.44
CA GLY A 576 -20.30 27.31 33.73
C GLY A 576 -19.94 25.83 33.64
N GLY A 577 -19.48 25.32 32.49
CA GLY A 577 -19.03 23.95 32.32
C GLY A 577 -20.11 22.91 32.01
N GLY A 578 -21.37 23.30 31.92
CA GLY A 578 -22.46 22.37 31.53
C GLY A 578 -22.47 22.08 30.04
N VAL A 579 -22.35 20.81 29.67
CA VAL A 579 -22.39 20.35 28.26
C VAL A 579 -23.78 19.76 27.96
N ARG A 580 -24.36 20.17 26.85
CA ARG A 580 -25.62 19.59 26.35
C ARG A 580 -25.60 19.48 24.83
N LEU A 581 -26.22 18.46 24.31
CA LEU A 581 -26.57 18.40 22.90
C LEU A 581 -27.77 19.31 22.63
N LEU A 582 -27.72 20.04 21.53
CA LEU A 582 -28.80 20.94 21.16
C LEU A 582 -29.95 20.13 20.53
N ASP A 583 -31.14 20.33 21.10
CA ASP A 583 -32.37 19.72 20.54
C ASP A 583 -32.84 20.56 19.34
N LEU A 584 -32.31 20.24 18.17
CA LEU A 584 -32.69 20.85 16.91
C LEU A 584 -33.60 19.89 16.14
N PRO A 585 -34.67 20.39 15.45
CA PRO A 585 -35.46 19.56 14.56
C PRO A 585 -34.57 18.77 13.59
N ALA A 586 -34.78 17.46 13.54
CA ALA A 586 -34.02 16.60 12.62
C ALA A 586 -34.66 16.72 11.23
N GLY A 587 -34.17 17.63 10.40
CA GLY A 587 -34.51 17.67 8.99
C GLY A 587 -34.03 16.41 8.25
N PRO A 588 -34.61 16.07 7.09
CA PRO A 588 -34.14 14.99 6.26
C PRO A 588 -32.72 15.28 5.75
N PRO A 589 -31.92 14.27 5.39
CA PRO A 589 -30.70 14.49 4.59
C PRO A 589 -31.02 15.24 3.28
N LEU A 590 -30.08 16.02 2.81
CA LEU A 590 -30.17 16.72 1.51
C LEU A 590 -30.23 15.71 0.37
N GLY A 591 -31.04 16.00 -0.62
CA GLY A 591 -31.26 15.16 -1.82
C GLY A 591 -32.52 14.30 -1.77
N LEU A 592 -33.17 14.17 -0.60
CA LEU A 592 -34.43 13.47 -0.48
C LEU A 592 -35.64 14.26 -1.01
N GLY A 593 -35.60 15.58 -0.90
CA GLY A 593 -36.65 16.46 -1.37
C GLY A 593 -37.98 16.40 -0.63
N GLY A 594 -38.77 17.44 -0.80
CA GLY A 594 -40.20 17.45 -0.45
C GLY A 594 -40.55 17.64 1.04
N LEU A 595 -39.57 17.79 1.93
CA LEU A 595 -39.75 18.02 3.35
C LEU A 595 -39.15 19.38 3.74
N PRO A 596 -39.85 20.21 4.54
CA PRO A 596 -39.34 21.49 4.98
C PRO A 596 -38.24 21.30 6.06
N PHE A 597 -37.29 22.24 6.05
CA PHE A 597 -36.33 22.39 7.15
C PHE A 597 -36.87 23.39 8.15
N GLU A 598 -36.53 23.23 9.40
CA GLU A 598 -36.91 24.14 10.48
C GLU A 598 -35.69 24.73 11.15
N SER A 599 -35.72 26.03 11.45
CA SER A 599 -34.65 26.71 12.18
C SER A 599 -35.03 26.94 13.65
N VAL A 600 -34.03 26.88 14.54
CA VAL A 600 -34.18 27.21 15.97
C VAL A 600 -33.25 28.35 16.29
N GLU A 601 -33.80 29.34 17.03
CA GLU A 601 -33.03 30.48 17.53
C GLU A 601 -32.76 30.29 19.04
N LEU A 602 -31.50 30.43 19.45
CA LEU A 602 -31.01 30.30 20.83
C LEU A 602 -30.19 31.53 21.19
N GLU A 603 -30.34 32.01 22.42
CA GLU A 603 -29.45 33.01 23.00
C GLU A 603 -28.23 32.31 23.62
N LEU A 604 -27.02 32.67 23.18
CA LEU A 604 -25.78 32.12 23.67
C LEU A 604 -25.10 33.13 24.60
N ALA A 605 -24.72 32.71 25.78
CA ALA A 605 -23.92 33.55 26.68
C ALA A 605 -22.53 33.78 26.07
N GLU A 606 -21.92 34.92 26.37
CA GLU A 606 -20.53 35.17 26.01
C GLU A 606 -19.60 34.10 26.60
N GLY A 607 -18.67 33.59 25.80
CA GLY A 607 -17.80 32.50 26.21
C GLY A 607 -18.40 31.10 26.04
N SER A 608 -19.64 30.97 25.54
CA SER A 608 -20.18 29.66 25.19
C SER A 608 -19.38 28.99 24.08
N LEU A 609 -19.15 27.67 24.21
CA LEU A 609 -18.44 26.89 23.20
C LEU A 609 -19.43 26.04 22.43
N LEU A 610 -19.52 26.24 21.14
CA LEU A 610 -20.30 25.42 20.20
C LEU A 610 -19.38 24.42 19.51
N ALA A 611 -19.75 23.15 19.58
CA ALA A 611 -19.05 22.07 18.89
C ALA A 611 -19.92 21.50 17.77
N LEU A 612 -19.45 21.59 16.53
CA LEU A 612 -20.02 20.97 15.35
C LEU A 612 -19.06 19.86 14.88
N TYR A 613 -19.59 18.74 14.46
CA TYR A 613 -18.79 17.57 14.13
C TYR A 613 -19.54 16.64 13.18
N THR A 614 -18.81 15.87 12.40
CA THR A 614 -19.35 14.80 11.54
C THR A 614 -19.52 13.51 12.33
N ASP A 615 -20.33 12.59 11.82
CA ASP A 615 -20.64 11.30 12.46
C ASP A 615 -19.40 10.43 12.66
N GLY A 616 -18.40 10.49 11.75
CA GLY A 616 -17.12 9.79 11.91
C GLY A 616 -16.39 10.06 13.23
N LEU A 617 -16.71 11.16 13.94
CA LEU A 617 -16.18 11.42 15.28
C LEU A 617 -16.84 10.53 16.34
N VAL A 618 -18.13 10.29 16.23
CA VAL A 618 -18.96 9.62 17.27
C VAL A 618 -19.33 8.20 16.90
N GLU A 619 -19.32 7.85 15.61
CA GLU A 619 -19.54 6.50 15.10
C GLU A 619 -18.21 5.75 14.94
N ALA A 620 -18.21 4.48 15.30
CA ALA A 620 -17.12 3.55 15.04
C ALA A 620 -17.72 2.16 14.83
N ALA A 621 -17.03 1.30 14.06
CA ALA A 621 -17.53 -0.03 13.66
C ALA A 621 -17.93 -0.94 14.83
N ASP A 622 -17.38 -0.70 16.02
CA ASP A 622 -17.59 -1.48 17.25
C ASP A 622 -18.28 -0.69 18.38
N ARG A 623 -18.74 0.54 18.10
CA ARG A 623 -19.26 1.45 19.13
C ARG A 623 -20.58 2.10 18.70
N ASP A 624 -21.59 2.03 19.57
CA ASP A 624 -22.86 2.72 19.40
C ASP A 624 -22.68 4.25 19.42
N ILE A 625 -23.40 4.96 18.55
CA ILE A 625 -23.39 6.43 18.46
C ILE A 625 -23.69 7.11 19.80
N GLU A 626 -24.58 6.53 20.62
CA GLU A 626 -24.92 7.07 21.95
C GLU A 626 -23.70 7.10 22.87
N VAL A 627 -22.84 6.07 22.81
CA VAL A 627 -21.59 6.00 23.57
C VAL A 627 -20.61 7.05 23.08
N GLY A 628 -20.50 7.24 21.75
CA GLY A 628 -19.65 8.27 21.15
C GLY A 628 -20.07 9.68 21.58
N LEU A 629 -21.36 9.96 21.56
CA LEU A 629 -21.93 11.24 22.04
C LEU A 629 -21.66 11.48 23.53
N ALA A 630 -21.77 10.45 24.38
CA ALA A 630 -21.45 10.56 25.80
C ALA A 630 -19.95 10.86 26.03
N LEU A 631 -19.06 10.23 25.30
CA LEU A 631 -17.62 10.51 25.35
C LEU A 631 -17.31 11.94 24.89
N LEU A 632 -17.95 12.40 23.81
CA LEU A 632 -17.82 13.78 23.34
C LEU A 632 -18.26 14.78 24.40
N GLN A 633 -19.42 14.56 25.03
CA GLN A 633 -19.89 15.42 26.13
C GLN A 633 -18.92 15.41 27.30
N GLN A 634 -18.38 14.25 27.67
CA GLN A 634 -17.38 14.15 28.75
C GLN A 634 -16.09 14.90 28.40
N ALA A 635 -15.59 14.78 27.17
CA ALA A 635 -14.38 15.44 26.69
C ALA A 635 -14.53 16.97 26.68
N LEU A 636 -15.70 17.45 26.24
CA LEU A 636 -16.01 18.88 26.22
C LEU A 636 -16.25 19.47 27.62
N GLY A 637 -16.64 18.67 28.62
CA GLY A 637 -16.85 19.11 29.99
C GLY A 637 -15.61 19.64 30.72
N GLY A 638 -14.40 19.42 30.16
CA GLY A 638 -13.11 19.93 30.67
C GLY A 638 -12.49 21.02 29.77
N ALA A 639 -13.24 21.66 28.91
CA ALA A 639 -12.77 22.54 27.84
C ALA A 639 -12.52 24.01 28.30
N ASP A 640 -11.67 24.22 29.31
CA ASP A 640 -11.34 25.56 29.83
C ASP A 640 -10.07 26.19 29.20
N GLY A 641 -9.42 25.49 28.28
CA GLY A 641 -8.15 25.88 27.64
C GLY A 641 -8.27 26.59 26.28
N PRO A 642 -7.13 26.81 25.61
CA PRO A 642 -7.09 27.26 24.23
C PRO A 642 -7.85 26.27 23.33
N LEU A 643 -8.60 26.77 22.32
CA LEU A 643 -9.44 25.91 21.47
C LEU A 643 -8.65 24.85 20.71
N GLU A 644 -7.42 25.18 20.28
CA GLU A 644 -6.55 24.25 19.59
C GLU A 644 -6.19 23.03 20.45
N GLU A 645 -5.86 23.25 21.71
CA GLU A 645 -5.56 22.19 22.67
C GLU A 645 -6.82 21.38 23.02
N THR A 646 -7.96 22.07 23.11
CA THR A 646 -9.26 21.45 23.36
C THR A 646 -9.65 20.50 22.21
N CYS A 647 -9.47 20.92 20.95
CA CYS A 647 -9.68 20.04 19.79
C CYS A 647 -8.86 18.76 19.89
N ASP A 648 -7.56 18.89 20.19
CA ASP A 648 -6.66 17.75 20.31
C ASP A 648 -7.03 16.82 21.49
N GLN A 649 -7.51 17.39 22.58
CA GLN A 649 -7.98 16.63 23.75
C GLN A 649 -9.27 15.86 23.44
N VAL A 650 -10.24 16.49 22.77
CA VAL A 650 -11.49 15.85 22.36
C VAL A 650 -11.18 14.66 21.46
N LEU A 651 -10.34 14.85 20.43
CA LEU A 651 -9.96 13.78 19.54
C LEU A 651 -9.29 12.61 20.27
N ARG A 652 -8.33 12.88 21.15
CA ARG A 652 -7.69 11.83 21.95
C ARG A 652 -8.64 11.08 22.87
N THR A 653 -9.68 11.72 23.35
CA THR A 653 -10.64 11.10 24.29
C THR A 653 -11.69 10.27 23.56
N VAL A 654 -12.16 10.77 22.42
CA VAL A 654 -13.24 10.14 21.67
C VAL A 654 -12.72 9.06 20.72
N LEU A 655 -11.52 9.25 20.12
CA LEU A 655 -10.92 8.30 19.18
C LEU A 655 -9.97 7.36 19.92
N ALA A 656 -10.37 6.10 20.11
CA ALA A 656 -9.51 5.06 20.69
C ALA A 656 -8.55 4.47 19.65
N ASP A 657 -9.00 4.34 18.39
CA ASP A 657 -8.27 3.80 17.24
C ASP A 657 -8.52 4.65 15.97
N ARG A 658 -7.89 4.31 14.85
CA ARG A 658 -8.12 5.00 13.57
C ARG A 658 -9.57 4.83 13.13
N SER A 659 -10.25 5.94 12.86
CA SER A 659 -11.60 5.93 12.29
C SER A 659 -11.62 5.30 10.89
N ALA A 660 -12.72 4.64 10.58
CA ALA A 660 -12.99 4.12 9.24
C ALA A 660 -13.50 5.21 8.29
N ASP A 661 -13.96 6.34 8.83
CA ASP A 661 -14.54 7.48 8.12
C ASP A 661 -13.76 8.77 8.39
N ASP A 662 -13.98 9.78 7.56
CA ASP A 662 -13.46 11.12 7.74
C ASP A 662 -14.03 11.76 9.01
N ILE A 663 -13.29 12.68 9.59
CA ILE A 663 -13.70 13.38 10.79
C ILE A 663 -13.49 14.87 10.64
N VAL A 664 -14.55 15.63 10.85
CA VAL A 664 -14.50 17.05 11.12
C VAL A 664 -14.90 17.32 12.56
N LEU A 665 -14.10 18.10 13.26
CA LEU A 665 -14.43 18.70 14.54
C LEU A 665 -14.18 20.20 14.43
N MET A 666 -15.21 21.01 14.64
CA MET A 666 -15.13 22.47 14.71
C MET A 666 -15.60 22.93 16.10
N LEU A 667 -14.76 23.66 16.78
CA LEU A 667 -15.06 24.30 18.05
C LEU A 667 -15.09 25.81 17.84
N ALA A 668 -16.18 26.45 18.26
CA ALA A 668 -16.38 27.90 18.12
C ALA A 668 -16.78 28.49 19.50
N ARG A 669 -15.94 29.37 20.04
CA ARG A 669 -16.19 30.08 21.29
C ARG A 669 -16.77 31.44 21.01
N THR A 670 -17.99 31.70 21.47
CA THR A 670 -18.70 32.96 21.21
C THR A 670 -18.08 34.13 21.96
N SER A 671 -18.00 35.28 21.26
CA SER A 671 -17.68 36.57 21.84
C SER A 671 -18.89 37.50 21.67
N ALA A 672 -19.20 38.31 22.65
CA ALA A 672 -20.16 39.41 22.49
C ALA A 672 -19.45 40.63 21.91
N LEU A 673 -20.09 41.36 21.02
CA LEU A 673 -19.55 42.62 20.55
C LEU A 673 -19.79 43.67 21.64
N ASP A 674 -18.74 44.36 22.09
CA ASP A 674 -18.85 45.41 23.11
C ASP A 674 -19.90 46.45 22.73
N SER A 675 -20.80 46.70 23.68
CA SER A 675 -21.86 47.73 23.52
C SER A 675 -21.33 49.12 23.17
N ALA A 676 -20.07 49.43 23.54
CA ALA A 676 -19.39 50.65 23.11
C ALA A 676 -19.10 50.72 21.59
N LYS A 677 -19.04 49.55 20.95
CA LYS A 677 -18.79 49.41 19.51
C LYS A 677 -20.07 49.42 18.67
N VAL A 678 -21.24 49.41 19.28
CA VAL A 678 -22.55 49.38 18.62
C VAL A 678 -23.40 50.57 19.05
N ARG A 679 -24.01 51.25 18.12
CA ARG A 679 -24.99 52.30 18.38
C ARG A 679 -26.19 52.13 17.45
N THR A 680 -27.39 52.24 18.06
CA THR A 680 -28.65 52.11 17.33
C THR A 680 -29.54 53.29 17.62
N TRP A 681 -30.20 53.86 16.61
CA TRP A 681 -31.15 54.94 16.73
C TRP A 681 -32.45 54.59 16.01
N GLN A 682 -33.55 54.82 16.64
CA GLN A 682 -34.87 54.76 16.01
C GLN A 682 -35.13 56.10 15.31
N LEU A 683 -35.53 56.04 14.05
CA LEU A 683 -35.77 57.22 13.21
C LEU A 683 -37.25 57.33 12.89
N PRO A 684 -37.80 58.59 12.86
CA PRO A 684 -39.16 58.76 12.38
C PRO A 684 -39.21 58.61 10.86
N GLN A 685 -40.37 58.25 10.32
CA GLN A 685 -40.63 58.20 8.86
C GLN A 685 -40.91 59.59 8.35
N ASP A 686 -39.92 60.50 8.40
CA ASP A 686 -39.95 61.87 8.01
C ASP A 686 -38.68 62.22 7.24
N PRO A 687 -38.74 62.87 6.07
CA PRO A 687 -37.56 63.32 5.34
C PRO A 687 -36.57 64.14 6.17
N ALA A 688 -37.04 64.89 7.20
CA ALA A 688 -36.17 65.62 8.12
C ALA A 688 -35.27 64.68 8.97
N ALA A 689 -35.64 63.39 9.14
CA ALA A 689 -34.86 62.40 9.87
C ALA A 689 -33.49 62.17 9.23
N VAL A 690 -33.36 62.34 7.92
CA VAL A 690 -32.10 62.12 7.21
C VAL A 690 -30.99 63.05 7.70
N ALA A 691 -31.32 64.35 7.93
CA ALA A 691 -30.33 65.27 8.47
C ALA A 691 -29.97 64.96 9.93
N GLY A 692 -30.95 64.48 10.75
CA GLY A 692 -30.73 63.99 12.09
C GLY A 692 -29.83 62.75 12.12
N ALA A 693 -30.07 61.78 11.23
CA ALA A 693 -29.30 60.54 11.11
C ALA A 693 -27.83 60.84 10.78
N ARG A 694 -27.56 61.73 9.82
CA ARG A 694 -26.16 62.13 9.53
C ARG A 694 -25.47 62.73 10.77
N LYS A 695 -26.15 63.63 11.46
CA LYS A 695 -25.61 64.29 12.66
C LYS A 695 -25.26 63.29 13.75
N VAL A 696 -26.16 62.37 14.08
CA VAL A 696 -25.86 61.38 15.11
C VAL A 696 -24.78 60.39 14.68
N ALA A 697 -24.74 60.02 13.41
CA ALA A 697 -23.68 59.18 12.86
C ALA A 697 -22.31 59.87 12.91
N GLY A 698 -22.19 61.13 12.43
CA GLY A 698 -20.95 61.91 12.50
C GLY A 698 -20.48 62.14 13.95
N THR A 699 -21.40 62.41 14.89
CA THR A 699 -21.07 62.48 16.33
C THR A 699 -20.52 61.17 16.86
N GLN A 700 -21.11 60.08 16.48
CA GLN A 700 -20.63 58.74 16.93
C GLN A 700 -19.27 58.40 16.37
N LEU A 701 -19.05 58.71 15.10
CA LEU A 701 -17.74 58.50 14.46
C LEU A 701 -16.62 59.32 15.15
N ALA A 702 -16.92 60.57 15.50
CA ALA A 702 -15.99 61.39 16.28
C ALA A 702 -15.68 60.76 17.66
N VAL A 703 -16.68 60.22 18.33
CA VAL A 703 -16.51 59.48 19.61
C VAL A 703 -15.59 58.24 19.40
N TRP A 704 -15.70 57.57 18.27
CA TRP A 704 -14.89 56.43 17.94
C TRP A 704 -13.50 56.75 17.34
N GLY A 705 -13.21 58.06 17.13
CA GLY A 705 -11.97 58.53 16.53
C GLY A 705 -11.87 58.24 15.03
N LEU A 706 -13.03 58.07 14.36
CA LEU A 706 -13.16 57.71 12.92
C LEU A 706 -13.58 58.91 12.08
N THR A 707 -13.00 60.09 12.33
CA THR A 707 -13.33 61.31 11.62
C THR A 707 -13.02 61.26 10.13
N ASP A 708 -12.02 60.48 9.72
CA ASP A 708 -11.61 60.35 8.34
C ASP A 708 -12.64 59.62 7.47
N THR A 709 -13.41 58.71 8.06
CA THR A 709 -14.48 57.95 7.40
C THR A 709 -15.82 58.71 7.41
N ALA A 710 -15.93 59.82 8.16
CA ALA A 710 -17.19 60.47 8.42
C ALA A 710 -17.93 60.92 7.15
N PHE A 711 -17.22 61.51 6.20
CA PHE A 711 -17.84 62.00 4.92
C PHE A 711 -18.50 60.83 4.16
N ALA A 712 -17.78 59.70 3.98
CA ALA A 712 -18.30 58.55 3.25
C ALA A 712 -19.47 57.90 4.01
N THR A 713 -19.35 57.77 5.34
CA THR A 713 -20.41 57.18 6.17
C THR A 713 -21.66 58.05 6.22
N GLU A 714 -21.51 59.40 6.30
CA GLU A 714 -22.65 60.30 6.26
C GLU A 714 -23.39 60.26 4.93
N LEU A 715 -22.70 60.05 3.86
CA LEU A 715 -23.29 59.85 2.53
C LEU A 715 -24.07 58.53 2.48
N ILE A 716 -23.48 57.41 2.95
CA ILE A 716 -24.14 56.08 3.06
C ILE A 716 -25.41 56.20 3.91
N VAL A 717 -25.31 56.78 5.11
CA VAL A 717 -26.45 57.01 6.00
C VAL A 717 -27.55 57.83 5.31
N SER A 718 -27.15 58.86 4.58
CA SER A 718 -28.12 59.69 3.86
C SER A 718 -28.91 58.90 2.82
N GLU A 719 -28.21 58.10 2.00
CA GLU A 719 -28.84 57.30 0.95
C GLU A 719 -29.70 56.18 1.52
N LEU A 720 -29.20 55.46 2.48
CA LEU A 720 -29.92 54.33 3.07
C LEU A 720 -31.15 54.78 3.85
N VAL A 721 -31.03 55.84 4.70
CA VAL A 721 -32.16 56.41 5.46
C VAL A 721 -33.17 57.05 4.52
N THR A 722 -32.73 57.76 3.44
CA THR A 722 -33.65 58.29 2.43
C THR A 722 -34.48 57.18 1.77
N ASN A 723 -33.84 56.06 1.45
CA ASN A 723 -34.53 54.91 0.90
C ASN A 723 -35.53 54.29 1.87
N ALA A 724 -35.16 54.13 3.13
CA ALA A 724 -36.05 53.61 4.17
C ALA A 724 -37.26 54.56 4.42
N VAL A 725 -37.05 55.86 4.45
CA VAL A 725 -38.12 56.83 4.63
C VAL A 725 -39.08 56.87 3.41
N ARG A 726 -38.57 56.72 2.20
CA ARG A 726 -39.39 56.79 0.98
C ARG A 726 -40.06 55.50 0.61
N TYR A 727 -39.43 54.38 0.83
CA TYR A 727 -39.84 53.07 0.31
C TYR A 727 -40.01 51.98 1.40
N GLY A 728 -39.60 52.27 2.64
CA GLY A 728 -39.74 51.39 3.77
C GLY A 728 -40.98 51.67 4.60
N GLU A 729 -41.19 50.87 5.65
CA GLU A 729 -42.26 50.96 6.65
C GLU A 729 -41.65 51.06 8.06
N PRO A 730 -42.32 51.76 9.01
CA PRO A 730 -41.82 51.79 10.40
C PRO A 730 -41.86 50.38 11.04
N PRO A 731 -40.95 50.11 12.02
CA PRO A 731 -39.96 51.04 12.55
C PRO A 731 -38.69 51.14 11.69
N ILE A 732 -38.20 52.38 11.52
CA ILE A 732 -36.91 52.63 10.80
C ILE A 732 -35.82 52.73 11.87
N MET A 733 -34.77 51.91 11.74
CA MET A 733 -33.63 51.84 12.64
C MET A 733 -32.33 52.07 11.90
N LEU A 734 -31.50 52.98 12.40
CA LEU A 734 -30.11 53.16 11.95
C LEU A 734 -29.20 52.50 13.01
N ARG A 735 -28.29 51.64 12.54
CA ARG A 735 -27.28 51.01 13.40
C ARG A 735 -25.90 51.25 12.83
N LEU A 736 -24.95 51.63 13.67
CA LEU A 736 -23.51 51.61 13.31
C LEU A 736 -22.80 50.61 14.19
N ILE A 737 -21.95 49.83 13.57
CA ILE A 737 -21.14 48.82 14.21
C ILE A 737 -19.68 49.06 13.84
N ARG A 738 -18.79 49.19 14.86
CA ARG A 738 -17.35 49.23 14.69
C ARG A 738 -16.77 47.88 15.05
N ASP A 739 -16.33 47.16 14.03
CA ASP A 739 -15.66 45.87 14.18
C ASP A 739 -14.34 45.88 13.36
N ALA A 740 -14.00 44.83 12.61
CA ALA A 740 -12.92 44.86 11.63
C ALA A 740 -13.15 45.91 10.52
N THR A 741 -14.39 46.21 10.23
CA THR A 741 -14.87 47.22 9.34
C THR A 741 -15.87 48.16 10.09
N LEU A 742 -16.19 49.30 9.50
CA LEU A 742 -17.30 50.13 9.92
C LEU A 742 -18.56 49.73 9.14
N ILE A 743 -19.55 49.20 9.84
CA ILE A 743 -20.80 48.70 9.29
C ILE A 743 -21.92 49.71 9.56
N CYS A 744 -22.62 50.14 8.51
CA CYS A 744 -23.81 50.96 8.56
C CYS A 744 -25.01 50.13 8.13
N GLU A 745 -25.98 49.95 9.02
CA GLU A 745 -27.23 49.21 8.75
C GLU A 745 -28.43 50.15 8.89
N VAL A 746 -29.37 50.06 7.94
CA VAL A 746 -30.68 50.67 8.07
C VAL A 746 -31.74 49.60 7.88
N SER A 747 -32.56 49.40 8.93
CA SER A 747 -33.67 48.45 8.89
C SER A 747 -35.00 49.19 8.78
N ASP A 748 -35.94 48.59 8.07
CA ASP A 748 -37.33 49.06 7.95
C ASP A 748 -38.32 47.86 7.94
N GLY A 749 -39.61 48.10 8.19
CA GLY A 749 -40.65 47.08 8.30
C GLY A 749 -41.14 46.52 6.94
N SER A 750 -40.59 46.96 5.82
CA SER A 750 -41.01 46.51 4.48
C SER A 750 -40.27 45.26 4.04
N SER A 751 -40.96 44.26 3.50
CA SER A 751 -40.36 43.04 2.92
C SER A 751 -39.88 43.23 1.45
N THR A 752 -40.06 44.42 0.85
CA THR A 752 -39.71 44.65 -0.54
C THR A 752 -38.20 44.81 -0.70
N ALA A 753 -37.53 43.89 -1.40
CA ALA A 753 -36.10 43.94 -1.67
C ALA A 753 -35.75 45.16 -2.58
N PRO A 754 -34.65 45.87 -2.28
CA PRO A 754 -34.21 46.95 -3.15
C PRO A 754 -33.59 46.38 -4.43
N HIS A 755 -33.95 46.93 -5.60
CA HIS A 755 -33.35 46.57 -6.86
C HIS A 755 -32.43 47.70 -7.36
N LEU A 756 -31.18 47.33 -7.70
CA LEU A 756 -30.30 48.23 -8.47
C LEU A 756 -30.92 48.53 -9.83
N ARG A 757 -31.42 49.73 -10.04
CA ARG A 757 -31.79 50.20 -11.39
C ARG A 757 -30.65 51.00 -11.98
N ARG A 758 -30.27 50.69 -13.24
CA ARG A 758 -29.43 51.59 -14.02
C ARG A 758 -30.27 52.86 -14.27
N ALA A 759 -30.00 53.92 -13.49
CA ALA A 759 -30.63 55.23 -13.70
C ALA A 759 -30.21 55.76 -15.07
N ARG A 760 -31.17 56.22 -15.89
CA ARG A 760 -30.87 56.98 -17.10
C ARG A 760 -30.30 58.31 -16.68
N VAL A 761 -29.53 58.98 -17.61
CA VAL A 761 -28.75 60.23 -17.35
C VAL A 761 -29.62 61.34 -16.77
N PHE A 762 -30.95 61.28 -16.94
CA PHE A 762 -31.92 62.34 -16.57
C PHE A 762 -32.85 61.92 -15.42
N ASP A 763 -32.67 60.71 -14.78
CA ASP A 763 -33.48 60.33 -13.64
C ASP A 763 -32.93 60.99 -12.36
N GLU A 764 -33.72 61.81 -11.69
CA GLU A 764 -33.41 62.42 -10.40
C GLU A 764 -33.46 61.41 -9.23
N GLY A 765 -33.90 60.17 -9.49
CA GLY A 765 -33.96 59.06 -8.51
C GLY A 765 -33.26 57.81 -9.00
N GLY A 766 -32.70 57.00 -8.09
CA GLY A 766 -32.12 55.67 -8.36
C GLY A 766 -30.58 55.61 -8.41
N ARG A 767 -29.86 56.67 -8.05
CA ARG A 767 -28.39 56.70 -7.98
C ARG A 767 -27.86 56.39 -6.58
N GLY A 768 -28.71 56.40 -5.54
CA GLY A 768 -28.30 56.28 -4.13
C GLY A 768 -27.58 54.95 -3.81
N LEU A 769 -28.17 53.83 -4.22
CA LEU A 769 -27.54 52.50 -3.99
C LEU A 769 -26.29 52.31 -4.87
N LEU A 770 -26.20 52.95 -6.04
CA LEU A 770 -24.98 52.92 -6.85
C LEU A 770 -23.84 53.68 -6.16
N LEU A 771 -24.14 54.82 -5.52
CA LEU A 771 -23.17 55.58 -4.73
C LEU A 771 -22.74 54.76 -3.52
N VAL A 772 -23.66 54.13 -2.78
CA VAL A 772 -23.34 53.23 -1.68
C VAL A 772 -22.40 52.14 -2.17
N ALA A 773 -22.70 51.47 -3.31
CA ALA A 773 -21.86 50.44 -3.87
C ALA A 773 -20.44 50.90 -4.26
N GLN A 774 -20.26 52.19 -4.62
CA GLN A 774 -18.95 52.73 -5.01
C GLN A 774 -18.08 53.13 -3.79
N ILE A 775 -18.68 53.47 -2.67
CA ILE A 775 -17.97 53.96 -1.48
C ILE A 775 -17.88 52.92 -0.33
N SER A 776 -18.48 51.75 -0.54
CA SER A 776 -18.44 50.62 0.36
C SER A 776 -17.55 49.53 -0.19
N GLU A 777 -16.89 48.79 0.68
CA GLU A 777 -16.18 47.53 0.32
C GLU A 777 -17.17 46.42 -0.01
N ARG A 778 -18.21 46.32 0.81
CA ARG A 778 -19.33 45.39 0.63
C ARG A 778 -20.63 46.12 0.95
N TRP A 779 -21.71 45.77 0.31
CA TRP A 779 -23.06 46.19 0.67
C TRP A 779 -24.07 45.14 0.27
N GLY A 780 -25.26 45.19 0.84
CA GLY A 780 -26.32 44.24 0.52
C GLY A 780 -27.64 44.55 1.24
N SER A 781 -28.55 43.58 1.12
CA SER A 781 -29.82 43.64 1.85
C SER A 781 -30.10 42.24 2.41
N ARG A 782 -30.64 42.16 3.61
CA ARG A 782 -31.13 40.94 4.21
C ARG A 782 -32.57 41.09 4.64
N GLN A 783 -33.32 39.98 4.56
CA GLN A 783 -34.64 39.90 5.12
C GLN A 783 -34.56 39.63 6.62
N THR A 784 -35.47 40.18 7.39
CA THR A 784 -35.63 39.92 8.81
C THR A 784 -37.06 39.51 9.09
N ALA A 785 -37.33 38.92 10.25
CA ALA A 785 -38.71 38.54 10.64
C ALA A 785 -39.71 39.73 10.64
N THR A 786 -39.20 40.94 10.74
CA THR A 786 -40.02 42.17 10.86
C THR A 786 -39.89 43.13 9.67
N GLY A 787 -39.16 42.74 8.59
CA GLY A 787 -38.91 43.59 7.47
C GLY A 787 -37.60 43.32 6.79
N LYS A 788 -36.83 44.34 6.41
CA LYS A 788 -35.50 44.21 5.79
C LYS A 788 -34.45 45.10 6.45
N THR A 789 -33.20 44.73 6.26
CA THR A 789 -32.04 45.57 6.59
C THR A 789 -31.19 45.77 5.34
N ILE A 790 -30.86 47.03 5.00
CA ILE A 790 -29.85 47.35 3.98
C ILE A 790 -28.61 47.77 4.74
N TRP A 791 -27.46 47.20 4.33
CA TRP A 791 -26.20 47.39 5.04
C TRP A 791 -25.08 47.75 4.06
N ALA A 792 -24.07 48.44 4.60
CA ALA A 792 -22.85 48.80 3.87
C ALA A 792 -21.66 48.73 4.82
N GLU A 793 -20.55 48.16 4.35
CA GLU A 793 -19.29 47.97 5.07
C GLU A 793 -18.21 48.85 4.49
N GLN A 794 -17.46 49.54 5.33
CA GLN A 794 -16.35 50.40 4.96
C GLN A 794 -15.09 49.95 5.67
N PRO A 795 -13.92 49.93 4.98
CA PRO A 795 -12.66 49.63 5.62
C PRO A 795 -12.33 50.68 6.70
N LEU A 796 -11.86 50.24 7.86
CA LEU A 796 -11.31 51.12 8.85
C LEU A 796 -9.87 51.52 8.46
N PRO A 797 -9.44 52.77 8.72
CA PRO A 797 -8.05 53.16 8.55
C PRO A 797 -7.19 52.22 9.41
N MET A 798 -6.13 51.62 8.83
CA MET A 798 -5.18 50.84 9.60
C MET A 798 -4.61 51.71 10.70
N GLU A 799 -4.75 51.31 11.99
CA GLU A 799 -3.99 51.94 13.06
C GLU A 799 -2.51 51.82 12.68
N SER A 800 -1.90 53.00 12.37
CA SER A 800 -0.45 53.02 12.16
C SER A 800 0.20 52.52 13.45
N SER A 801 0.69 51.27 13.40
CA SER A 801 1.57 50.76 14.48
C SER A 801 2.62 51.82 14.74
N PRO A 802 2.85 52.27 15.96
CA PRO A 802 3.97 53.16 16.27
C PRO A 802 5.21 52.46 15.77
N GLY A 803 5.87 53.05 14.76
CA GLY A 803 7.13 52.56 14.24
C GLY A 803 8.09 52.32 15.40
N PRO A 804 8.98 51.33 15.29
CA PRO A 804 9.93 51.07 16.34
C PRO A 804 10.67 52.39 16.64
N ALA A 805 10.62 52.83 17.94
CA ALA A 805 11.34 54.01 18.40
C ALA A 805 12.80 53.89 17.95
N ASP A 806 13.29 54.89 17.24
CA ASP A 806 14.72 54.99 16.89
C ASP A 806 15.53 54.80 18.18
N PRO A 807 16.52 53.93 18.20
CA PRO A 807 17.39 53.80 19.35
C PRO A 807 18.15 55.15 19.55
N PRO A 808 18.33 55.64 20.81
CA PRO A 808 18.99 56.90 21.08
C PRO A 808 20.38 56.91 20.42
N GLY A 809 20.64 57.93 19.61
CA GLY A 809 21.83 58.09 18.83
C GLY A 809 23.12 57.97 19.70
N GLU A 810 23.95 56.96 19.36
CA GLU A 810 25.33 56.93 19.76
C GLU A 810 26.08 58.11 19.12
N ALA A 811 26.58 58.97 19.94
CA ALA A 811 27.48 60.07 19.60
C ALA A 811 28.72 59.50 18.92
N ARG A 812 28.86 59.75 17.63
CA ARG A 812 30.12 59.47 16.89
C ARG A 812 31.20 60.50 17.37
N SER A 813 32.17 60.00 18.12
CA SER A 813 33.43 60.71 18.34
C SER A 813 34.21 60.75 17.02
N PRO A 814 34.83 61.88 16.68
CA PRO A 814 35.70 61.99 15.51
C PRO A 814 37.06 61.36 15.86
N VAL A 815 37.51 60.41 15.10
CA VAL A 815 38.87 59.93 15.07
C VAL A 815 39.55 60.54 13.86
N LEU A 816 40.68 61.21 14.17
CA LEU A 816 41.70 61.72 13.27
C LEU A 816 42.24 60.73 12.27
#